data_b4ba8e72e86f10c10c12d49f6cea6e67
#
_entry.id   b4ba8e72e86f10c10c12d49f6cea6e67
#
_cell.length_a   1.000
_cell.length_b   1.000
_cell.length_c   1.000
_cell.angle_alpha   90.00
_cell.angle_beta   90.00
_cell.angle_gamma   90.00
#
_symmetry.space_group_name_H-M   'P 1'
#
loop_
_entity.id
_entity.type
_entity.pdbx_description
1 polymer ?
#
loop_
_entity_poly.entity_id
_entity_poly.type
_entity_poly.pdbx_seq_one_letter_code
_entity_poly.pdbx_strand_id
1 'polypeptide(L)'
;MLISISQSGDVVAPPTREAAEAWTSIAEANRLLVMAEEMAHVGHWQFDQISGLGYFSDEARRMFGFAKDLKITREPVLNAYHPEDRARVLALLADHIAAGTRFEYPAKIVQPSGEVRELLVRGRCDRNPAETSVVTFGTVLDVTEIRRTEQRLQETSTLLTNTLNTMDQGLLMIDANGIVQVCNARAIELLELPAAMMQSKPSFSTVVRYQQEQDDFRKSDASFQGWVASGGLESRPQTYERERPNGTVLEIRTVPLPDGSAVRTFTDITERKQNESRIAHMARHDALTDLPNRTLFHECLNQRLDDMQRHGGGCAVLCLDLDRFKAVNDTLGHLAGDVLLREMAGRLKRTVQAGDVVARLGGDEFAILISEVDRSETMSDLAVRLVAAVRVPTIIGAQSVEIGVSVGIALAPEHGADGETIFRRADLALYQAKADGRGTFKIFEFAFDDQAAERLSLESDLRNAILSETLILHYQPQARSDTGEIIGFEVLARWNHPVRGSIAPATFIGLAEETGLIMPLGELVLRVACREAAGWVRPLKIAVNLSPRQFSDIELPERILAILAETGLSPDRLELEVTETVIINDLSRALAVLHRLRAMGIHISMDDFGTGYSSLATLQAFPFDKIKIDRSFVSSMDDNPQSKAIVRAVLGLGHSLKMGVVAEGVETAAQLQFLSEAGCDEVQGFFIGRPQPVMIYADHTHPIDWI
;
A
#
# COMPACT_ATOMS: atom_id res chain seq x y z
N MET A 1 38.21 -26.86 82.53
CA MET A 1 38.81 -26.94 83.94
C MET A 1 39.15 -25.49 84.30
N LEU A 2 38.26 -24.83 85.06
CA LEU A 2 38.44 -23.47 85.56
C LEU A 2 39.30 -23.53 86.75
N ILE A 3 40.56 -22.98 86.71
CA ILE A 3 41.39 -22.76 87.86
C ILE A 3 41.05 -21.36 88.36
N SER A 4 40.36 -21.29 89.51
CA SER A 4 40.19 -20.09 90.30
C SER A 4 41.52 -19.74 90.99
N ILE A 5 42.05 -18.56 90.64
CA ILE A 5 43.22 -18.03 91.38
C ILE A 5 42.72 -17.53 92.77
N SER A 6 43.06 -18.17 93.79
CA SER A 6 42.91 -17.71 95.19
C SER A 6 44.01 -16.69 95.52
N GLN A 7 43.60 -15.51 96.00
CA GLN A 7 44.49 -14.50 96.59
C GLN A 7 44.95 -14.99 97.97
N SER A 8 46.06 -15.72 98.03
CA SER A 8 46.87 -15.85 99.23
C SER A 8 48.30 -16.22 98.84
N GLY A 9 49.22 -15.35 99.16
CA GLY A 9 50.63 -15.44 98.77
C GLY A 9 51.37 -16.55 99.52
N ASP A 10 51.34 -17.74 99.00
CA ASP A 10 52.21 -18.83 99.39
C ASP A 10 53.08 -19.24 98.19
N VAL A 11 54.36 -19.36 98.46
CA VAL A 11 55.38 -19.73 97.49
C VAL A 11 55.11 -21.16 97.02
N VAL A 12 54.57 -21.27 95.82
CA VAL A 12 54.42 -22.58 95.17
C VAL A 12 55.78 -22.99 94.59
N ALA A 13 56.23 -24.16 94.97
CA ALA A 13 57.46 -24.79 94.47
C ALA A 13 57.37 -24.92 92.93
N PRO A 14 58.48 -24.80 92.20
CA PRO A 14 58.44 -24.89 90.72
C PRO A 14 57.87 -26.22 90.29
N PRO A 15 57.00 -26.26 89.23
CA PRO A 15 56.39 -27.50 88.79
C PRO A 15 57.49 -28.50 88.41
N THR A 16 57.25 -29.77 88.70
CA THR A 16 58.13 -30.85 88.27
C THR A 16 58.28 -30.79 86.74
N ARG A 17 59.46 -31.18 86.25
CA ARG A 17 59.80 -31.15 84.81
C ARG A 17 58.71 -31.81 83.92
N GLU A 18 58.13 -32.92 84.38
CA GLU A 18 57.01 -33.61 83.72
C GLU A 18 55.73 -32.75 83.64
N ALA A 19 55.42 -31.98 84.69
CA ALA A 19 54.27 -31.11 84.69
C ALA A 19 54.49 -29.92 83.72
N ALA A 20 55.70 -29.38 83.63
CA ALA A 20 56.02 -28.30 82.65
C ALA A 20 55.98 -28.80 81.19
N GLU A 21 56.48 -30.02 80.95
CA GLU A 21 56.42 -30.66 79.63
C GLU A 21 54.97 -30.99 79.24
N ALA A 22 54.14 -31.47 80.17
CA ALA A 22 52.72 -31.69 79.95
C ALA A 22 51.95 -30.38 79.64
N TRP A 23 52.23 -29.29 80.37
CA TRP A 23 51.66 -27.97 80.11
C TRP A 23 52.08 -27.43 78.77
N THR A 24 53.35 -27.62 78.36
CA THR A 24 53.84 -27.17 77.03
C THR A 24 53.17 -27.96 75.93
N SER A 25 53.03 -29.27 76.09
CA SER A 25 52.33 -30.15 75.13
C SER A 25 50.82 -29.80 74.97
N ILE A 26 50.15 -29.51 76.10
CA ILE A 26 48.74 -29.08 76.06
C ILE A 26 48.60 -27.70 75.41
N ALA A 27 49.53 -26.78 75.73
CA ALA A 27 49.54 -25.44 75.13
C ALA A 27 49.77 -25.50 73.59
N GLU A 28 50.69 -26.38 73.19
CA GLU A 28 50.97 -26.60 71.72
C GLU A 28 49.80 -27.28 71.01
N ALA A 29 49.20 -28.29 71.66
CA ALA A 29 47.99 -28.93 71.12
C ALA A 29 46.84 -27.95 71.02
N ASN A 30 46.60 -27.09 71.98
CA ASN A 30 45.57 -26.03 71.89
C ASN A 30 45.90 -25.01 70.80
N ARG A 31 47.18 -24.64 70.63
CA ARG A 31 47.56 -23.69 69.57
C ARG A 31 47.35 -24.27 68.21
N LEU A 32 47.70 -25.56 68.02
CA LEU A 32 47.40 -26.27 66.74
C LEU A 32 45.92 -26.41 66.50
N LEU A 33 45.13 -26.66 67.54
CA LEU A 33 43.66 -26.73 67.39
C LEU A 33 43.05 -25.38 66.92
N VAL A 34 43.48 -24.28 67.58
CA VAL A 34 43.03 -22.95 67.24
C VAL A 34 43.45 -22.58 65.77
N MET A 35 44.68 -22.90 65.37
CA MET A 35 45.16 -22.70 64.04
C MET A 35 44.34 -23.54 63.02
N ALA A 36 44.03 -24.81 63.36
CA ALA A 36 43.20 -25.65 62.48
C ALA A 36 41.77 -25.13 62.33
N GLU A 37 41.19 -24.60 63.39
CA GLU A 37 39.89 -23.96 63.42
C GLU A 37 39.85 -22.72 62.53
N GLU A 38 40.85 -21.86 62.64
CA GLU A 38 40.97 -20.64 61.81
C GLU A 38 41.19 -20.98 60.34
N MET A 39 42.07 -21.94 60.02
CA MET A 39 42.34 -22.36 58.64
C MET A 39 41.16 -23.08 58.00
N ALA A 40 40.43 -23.88 58.78
CA ALA A 40 39.27 -24.61 58.27
C ALA A 40 37.98 -23.82 58.34
N HIS A 41 37.98 -22.59 58.90
CA HIS A 41 36.76 -21.79 59.13
C HIS A 41 35.69 -22.62 59.89
N VAL A 42 36.10 -23.39 60.92
CA VAL A 42 35.24 -24.24 61.76
C VAL A 42 35.28 -23.75 63.19
N GLY A 43 34.18 -23.22 63.66
CA GLY A 43 34.04 -22.90 65.08
C GLY A 43 33.49 -24.10 65.88
N HIS A 44 33.86 -24.21 67.18
CA HIS A 44 33.19 -25.16 68.04
C HIS A 44 32.38 -24.45 69.14
N TRP A 45 31.34 -25.14 69.61
CA TRP A 45 30.41 -24.62 70.58
C TRP A 45 29.96 -25.72 71.55
N GLN A 46 29.60 -25.28 72.76
CA GLN A 46 29.09 -26.14 73.85
C GLN A 46 27.97 -25.41 74.61
N PHE A 47 26.89 -26.09 74.95
CA PHE A 47 25.85 -25.60 75.83
C PHE A 47 25.51 -26.58 76.92
N ASP A 48 25.46 -26.09 78.12
CA ASP A 48 24.84 -26.78 79.23
C ASP A 48 23.35 -26.47 79.29
N GLN A 49 22.54 -27.49 79.08
CA GLN A 49 21.08 -27.33 78.92
C GLN A 49 20.38 -27.01 80.22
N ILE A 50 21.05 -27.21 81.41
CA ILE A 50 20.47 -26.91 82.70
C ILE A 50 20.76 -25.48 83.16
N SER A 51 22.00 -25.04 83.09
CA SER A 51 22.35 -23.68 83.43
C SER A 51 22.09 -22.69 82.37
N GLY A 52 21.86 -23.15 81.12
CA GLY A 52 21.65 -22.31 79.91
C GLY A 52 22.91 -21.54 79.49
N LEU A 53 24.06 -21.88 80.01
CA LEU A 53 25.35 -21.26 79.67
C LEU A 53 26.01 -21.99 78.51
N GLY A 54 26.55 -21.23 77.60
CA GLY A 54 27.24 -21.74 76.41
C GLY A 54 28.70 -21.27 76.38
N TYR A 55 29.50 -22.01 75.65
CA TYR A 55 30.84 -21.64 75.22
C TYR A 55 30.90 -21.66 73.70
N PHE A 56 31.51 -20.61 73.13
CA PHE A 56 31.80 -20.51 71.67
C PHE A 56 33.31 -20.27 71.54
N SER A 57 33.99 -20.99 70.68
CA SER A 57 35.35 -20.69 70.27
C SER A 57 35.42 -19.29 69.60
N ASP A 58 36.63 -18.76 69.50
CA ASP A 58 36.87 -17.45 68.92
C ASP A 58 36.35 -17.43 67.45
N GLU A 59 36.47 -18.54 66.69
CA GLU A 59 35.94 -18.69 65.33
C GLU A 59 34.41 -18.73 65.30
N ALA A 60 33.77 -19.50 66.18
CA ALA A 60 32.33 -19.51 66.33
C ALA A 60 31.77 -18.12 66.66
N ARG A 61 32.44 -17.39 67.60
CA ARG A 61 32.05 -15.99 67.91
C ARG A 61 32.16 -15.06 66.70
N ARG A 62 33.22 -15.22 65.91
CA ARG A 62 33.44 -14.42 64.68
C ARG A 62 32.34 -14.70 63.68
N MET A 63 31.94 -15.96 63.47
CA MET A 63 30.85 -16.33 62.59
C MET A 63 29.50 -15.70 63.00
N PHE A 64 29.21 -15.73 64.34
CA PHE A 64 28.00 -15.15 64.89
C PHE A 64 28.06 -13.62 65.06
N GLY A 65 29.25 -13.01 64.93
CA GLY A 65 29.48 -11.59 65.20
C GLY A 65 29.39 -11.21 66.67
N PHE A 66 29.67 -12.15 67.58
CA PHE A 66 29.59 -11.93 69.02
C PHE A 66 30.89 -11.32 69.56
N ALA A 67 30.76 -10.34 70.42
CA ALA A 67 31.91 -9.74 71.12
C ALA A 67 32.60 -10.78 72.07
N LYS A 68 33.90 -10.60 72.27
CA LYS A 68 34.71 -11.56 73.10
C LYS A 68 34.24 -11.65 74.52
N ASP A 69 33.69 -10.57 75.06
CA ASP A 69 33.22 -10.45 76.47
C ASP A 69 31.73 -10.84 76.61
N LEU A 70 31.05 -11.11 75.51
CA LEU A 70 29.63 -11.50 75.54
C LEU A 70 29.50 -12.86 76.26
N LYS A 71 28.68 -12.88 77.31
CA LYS A 71 28.31 -14.15 77.98
C LYS A 71 27.35 -14.92 77.06
N ILE A 72 27.81 -16.06 76.55
CA ILE A 72 27.02 -16.88 75.66
C ILE A 72 25.91 -17.57 76.47
N THR A 73 24.68 -17.17 76.17
CA THR A 73 23.49 -17.83 76.73
C THR A 73 22.55 -18.19 75.53
N ARG A 74 21.50 -18.94 75.84
CA ARG A 74 20.59 -19.44 74.81
C ARG A 74 19.93 -18.34 74.02
N GLU A 75 19.53 -17.23 74.62
CA GLU A 75 18.77 -16.14 74.02
C GLU A 75 19.58 -15.38 72.96
N PRO A 76 20.78 -14.86 73.17
CA PRO A 76 21.60 -14.24 72.14
C PRO A 76 21.82 -15.13 70.89
N VAL A 77 22.08 -16.43 71.12
CA VAL A 77 22.31 -17.37 70.00
C VAL A 77 21.03 -17.59 69.17
N LEU A 78 19.89 -17.76 69.85
CA LEU A 78 18.63 -17.93 69.18
C LEU A 78 18.22 -16.65 68.37
N ASN A 79 18.51 -15.50 68.96
CA ASN A 79 18.24 -14.22 68.29
C ASN A 79 19.15 -13.96 67.10
N ALA A 80 20.31 -14.57 67.02
CA ALA A 80 21.19 -14.50 65.88
C ALA A 80 20.66 -15.28 64.63
N TYR A 81 19.81 -16.29 64.83
CA TYR A 81 19.19 -16.98 63.67
C TYR A 81 18.25 -16.09 62.97
N HIS A 82 18.29 -16.15 61.59
CA HIS A 82 17.36 -15.41 60.74
C HIS A 82 15.91 -15.76 61.13
N PRO A 83 14.98 -14.78 61.15
CA PRO A 83 13.58 -15.02 61.57
C PRO A 83 12.91 -16.23 60.92
N GLU A 84 13.19 -16.47 59.62
CA GLU A 84 12.66 -17.62 58.87
C GLU A 84 13.16 -18.97 59.39
N ASP A 85 14.41 -19.06 59.84
CA ASP A 85 15.02 -20.30 60.30
C ASP A 85 14.82 -20.57 61.81
N ARG A 86 14.51 -19.53 62.57
CA ARG A 86 14.46 -19.60 64.04
C ARG A 86 13.52 -20.67 64.59
N ALA A 87 12.26 -20.71 64.02
CA ALA A 87 11.30 -21.68 64.52
C ALA A 87 11.69 -23.11 64.13
N ARG A 88 12.24 -23.32 62.95
CA ARG A 88 12.70 -24.60 62.40
C ARG A 88 13.87 -25.12 63.23
N VAL A 89 14.86 -24.26 63.50
CA VAL A 89 16.05 -24.61 64.28
C VAL A 89 15.68 -24.96 65.72
N LEU A 90 14.77 -24.19 66.36
CA LEU A 90 14.27 -24.46 67.69
C LEU A 90 13.61 -25.86 67.82
N ALA A 91 12.71 -26.18 66.90
CA ALA A 91 12.04 -27.47 66.92
C ALA A 91 13.03 -28.61 66.71
N LEU A 92 13.92 -28.49 65.73
CA LEU A 92 14.94 -29.51 65.47
C LEU A 92 15.88 -29.74 66.64
N LEU A 93 16.37 -28.68 67.32
CA LEU A 93 17.21 -28.80 68.52
C LEU A 93 16.44 -29.44 69.65
N ALA A 94 15.17 -29.09 69.87
CA ALA A 94 14.37 -29.72 70.96
C ALA A 94 14.22 -31.23 70.78
N ASP A 95 13.94 -31.67 69.56
CA ASP A 95 13.77 -33.08 69.19
C ASP A 95 15.07 -33.87 69.41
N HIS A 96 16.20 -33.36 68.92
CA HIS A 96 17.49 -34.04 69.04
C HIS A 96 18.03 -34.05 70.42
N ILE A 97 17.83 -32.97 71.22
CA ILE A 97 18.20 -32.91 72.64
C ILE A 97 17.36 -33.90 73.43
N ALA A 98 16.06 -34.00 73.18
CA ALA A 98 15.19 -34.97 73.85
C ALA A 98 15.57 -36.42 73.52
N ALA A 99 15.94 -36.71 72.27
CA ALA A 99 16.31 -38.02 71.78
C ALA A 99 17.81 -38.41 72.15
N GLY A 100 18.63 -37.44 72.48
CA GLY A 100 20.07 -37.71 72.70
C GLY A 100 20.85 -38.07 71.42
N THR A 101 20.43 -37.56 70.25
CA THR A 101 20.97 -37.94 68.95
C THR A 101 21.89 -36.84 68.37
N ARG A 102 22.64 -37.23 67.32
CA ARG A 102 23.45 -36.25 66.55
C ARG A 102 22.50 -35.46 65.60
N PHE A 103 22.89 -34.26 65.35
CA PHE A 103 22.15 -33.39 64.38
C PHE A 103 23.09 -32.63 63.47
N GLU A 104 22.58 -32.33 62.29
CA GLU A 104 23.20 -31.46 61.30
C GLU A 104 22.14 -30.67 60.64
N TYR A 105 22.29 -29.36 60.55
CA TYR A 105 21.36 -28.51 59.84
C TYR A 105 22.02 -27.24 59.29
N PRO A 106 21.64 -26.80 58.08
CA PRO A 106 21.97 -25.46 57.60
C PRO A 106 21.04 -24.44 58.26
N ALA A 107 21.57 -23.28 58.58
CA ALA A 107 20.76 -22.17 59.05
C ALA A 107 21.39 -20.82 58.70
N LYS A 108 20.54 -19.84 58.42
CA LYS A 108 20.93 -18.45 58.22
C LYS A 108 20.99 -17.76 59.55
N ILE A 109 22.08 -17.00 59.81
CA ILE A 109 22.21 -16.12 60.95
C ILE A 109 22.32 -14.67 60.48
N VAL A 110 21.92 -13.73 61.33
CA VAL A 110 22.07 -12.30 61.12
C VAL A 110 23.02 -11.80 62.20
N GLN A 111 24.21 -11.34 61.81
CA GLN A 111 25.19 -10.75 62.74
C GLN A 111 24.65 -9.39 63.22
N PRO A 112 25.18 -8.90 64.37
CA PRO A 112 24.84 -7.56 64.87
C PRO A 112 25.15 -6.42 63.90
N SER A 113 26.02 -6.62 62.90
CA SER A 113 26.30 -5.73 61.81
C SER A 113 25.19 -5.69 60.76
N GLY A 114 24.23 -6.62 60.82
CA GLY A 114 23.20 -6.84 59.76
C GLY A 114 23.63 -7.79 58.66
N GLU A 115 24.86 -8.30 58.67
CA GLU A 115 25.34 -9.26 57.69
C GLU A 115 24.65 -10.62 57.89
N VAL A 116 24.14 -11.20 56.79
CA VAL A 116 23.54 -12.54 56.80
C VAL A 116 24.59 -13.55 56.36
N ARG A 117 24.80 -14.57 57.22
CA ARG A 117 25.69 -15.71 56.95
C ARG A 117 24.92 -17.00 56.92
N GLU A 118 25.33 -17.94 56.10
CA GLU A 118 24.80 -19.29 56.06
C GLU A 118 25.77 -20.24 56.76
N LEU A 119 25.33 -20.83 57.89
CA LEU A 119 26.11 -21.71 58.67
C LEU A 119 25.59 -23.16 58.56
N LEU A 120 26.51 -24.11 58.52
CA LEU A 120 26.21 -25.52 58.73
C LEU A 120 26.55 -25.89 60.14
N VAL A 121 25.56 -26.17 61.00
CA VAL A 121 25.68 -26.50 62.39
C VAL A 121 25.57 -28.00 62.54
N ARG A 122 26.60 -28.59 63.20
CA ARG A 122 26.64 -30.02 63.59
C ARG A 122 26.78 -30.14 65.11
N GLY A 123 26.05 -31.06 65.71
CA GLY A 123 26.14 -31.26 67.15
C GLY A 123 25.66 -32.63 67.56
N ARG A 124 25.98 -32.88 68.86
CA ARG A 124 25.44 -34.04 69.58
C ARG A 124 25.12 -33.68 71.04
N CYS A 125 24.26 -34.44 71.61
CA CYS A 125 23.92 -34.33 73.02
C CYS A 125 24.61 -35.43 73.80
N ASP A 126 25.28 -35.07 74.91
CA ASP A 126 25.86 -36.01 75.81
C ASP A 126 25.17 -35.87 77.19
N ARG A 127 24.74 -36.99 77.72
CA ARG A 127 24.07 -37.08 79.03
C ARG A 127 24.98 -37.85 80.01
N ASN A 128 25.46 -37.18 81.03
CA ASN A 128 26.17 -37.85 82.06
C ASN A 128 25.20 -38.32 83.14
N PRO A 129 24.95 -39.66 83.28
CA PRO A 129 23.99 -40.20 84.26
C PRO A 129 24.34 -39.94 85.69
N ALA A 130 25.63 -39.65 86.00
CA ALA A 130 26.13 -39.44 87.32
C ALA A 130 26.02 -37.99 87.86
N GLU A 131 25.85 -37.01 86.97
CA GLU A 131 25.88 -35.57 87.28
C GLU A 131 24.58 -34.79 86.98
N THR A 132 23.53 -35.41 86.59
CA THR A 132 22.28 -34.73 86.15
C THR A 132 22.49 -33.63 85.08
N SER A 133 23.67 -33.61 84.42
CA SER A 133 24.01 -32.60 83.40
C SER A 133 23.68 -33.10 81.99
N VAL A 134 23.07 -32.21 81.17
CA VAL A 134 22.82 -32.46 79.77
C VAL A 134 23.58 -31.41 78.97
N VAL A 135 24.66 -31.84 78.31
CA VAL A 135 25.52 -30.95 77.55
C VAL A 135 25.39 -31.25 76.07
N THR A 136 25.15 -30.22 75.31
CA THR A 136 25.22 -30.26 73.85
C THR A 136 26.46 -29.58 73.34
N PHE A 137 27.15 -30.17 72.42
CA PHE A 137 28.32 -29.56 71.77
C PHE A 137 28.42 -29.94 70.29
N GLY A 138 29.18 -29.15 69.56
CA GLY A 138 29.32 -29.37 68.17
C GLY A 138 30.21 -28.37 67.42
N THR A 139 30.16 -28.39 66.20
CA THR A 139 30.89 -27.50 65.30
C THR A 139 29.94 -26.66 64.44
N VAL A 140 30.41 -25.51 63.98
CA VAL A 140 29.74 -24.63 63.05
C VAL A 140 30.71 -24.26 61.94
N LEU A 141 30.26 -24.36 60.69
CA LEU A 141 31.02 -24.04 59.47
C LEU A 141 30.30 -22.93 58.71
N ASP A 142 31.05 -21.90 58.34
CA ASP A 142 30.53 -20.86 57.45
C ASP A 142 30.59 -21.37 56.02
N VAL A 143 29.41 -21.53 55.39
CA VAL A 143 29.25 -22.00 54.02
C VAL A 143 28.74 -20.89 53.06
N THR A 144 28.77 -19.65 53.53
CA THR A 144 28.19 -18.49 52.83
C THR A 144 28.77 -18.31 51.40
N GLU A 145 30.13 -18.30 51.30
CA GLU A 145 30.78 -18.12 49.99
C GLU A 145 30.56 -19.29 49.04
N ILE A 146 30.57 -20.50 49.52
CA ILE A 146 30.33 -21.71 48.73
C ILE A 146 28.91 -21.63 48.14
N ARG A 147 27.93 -21.36 49.00
CA ARG A 147 26.52 -21.26 48.57
C ARG A 147 26.27 -20.11 47.59
N ARG A 148 26.86 -18.95 47.84
CA ARG A 148 26.78 -17.80 46.90
C ARG A 148 27.39 -18.13 45.55
N THR A 149 28.52 -18.83 45.53
CA THR A 149 29.17 -19.23 44.27
C THR A 149 28.35 -20.27 43.49
N GLU A 150 27.83 -21.29 44.20
CA GLU A 150 26.92 -22.28 43.59
C GLU A 150 25.67 -21.62 42.99
N GLN A 151 25.06 -20.70 43.75
CA GLN A 151 23.88 -20.00 43.32
C GLN A 151 24.15 -19.11 42.08
N ARG A 152 25.26 -18.34 42.12
CA ARG A 152 25.66 -17.52 40.94
C ARG A 152 25.91 -18.37 39.71
N LEU A 153 26.57 -19.52 39.87
CA LEU A 153 26.82 -20.43 38.77
C LEU A 153 25.50 -20.95 38.19
N GLN A 154 24.57 -21.33 39.05
CA GLN A 154 23.25 -21.82 38.66
C GLN A 154 22.42 -20.73 37.95
N GLU A 155 22.40 -19.52 38.52
CA GLU A 155 21.73 -18.36 37.94
C GLU A 155 22.32 -18.01 36.56
N THR A 156 23.65 -17.96 36.44
CA THR A 156 24.34 -17.70 35.17
C THR A 156 24.07 -18.78 34.14
N SER A 157 24.11 -20.04 34.53
CA SER A 157 23.80 -21.17 33.63
C SER A 157 22.35 -21.13 33.15
N THR A 158 21.41 -20.81 34.04
CA THR A 158 19.99 -20.67 33.69
C THR A 158 19.77 -19.49 32.74
N LEU A 159 20.41 -18.35 33.04
CA LEU A 159 20.31 -17.16 32.16
C LEU A 159 20.85 -17.44 30.75
N LEU A 160 22.02 -18.07 30.65
CA LEU A 160 22.62 -18.44 29.37
C LEU A 160 21.71 -19.40 28.58
N THR A 161 21.19 -20.44 29.24
CA THR A 161 20.29 -21.40 28.59
C THR A 161 19.01 -20.75 28.10
N ASN A 162 18.38 -19.90 28.91
CA ASN A 162 17.19 -19.17 28.53
C ASN A 162 17.46 -18.22 27.35
N THR A 163 18.59 -17.48 27.40
CA THR A 163 18.99 -16.58 26.31
C THR A 163 19.14 -17.34 24.99
N LEU A 164 19.87 -18.45 25.01
CA LEU A 164 20.08 -19.27 23.82
C LEU A 164 18.75 -19.82 23.23
N ASN A 165 17.83 -20.24 24.11
CA ASN A 165 16.56 -20.83 23.66
C ASN A 165 15.50 -19.80 23.25
N THR A 166 15.64 -18.52 23.65
CA THR A 166 14.74 -17.43 23.22
C THR A 166 15.24 -16.68 21.98
N MET A 167 16.42 -17.04 21.44
CA MET A 167 16.91 -16.46 20.19
C MET A 167 16.10 -16.96 19.00
N ASP A 168 15.76 -16.05 18.08
CA ASP A 168 15.11 -16.38 16.80
C ASP A 168 16.03 -17.14 15.85
N GLN A 169 17.33 -17.13 16.10
CA GLN A 169 18.33 -17.86 15.33
C GLN A 169 18.64 -19.22 15.95
N GLY A 170 18.67 -20.24 15.10
CA GLY A 170 19.26 -21.54 15.46
C GLY A 170 20.76 -21.38 15.68
N LEU A 171 21.32 -22.03 16.71
CA LEU A 171 22.74 -21.98 17.04
C LEU A 171 23.29 -23.37 17.30
N LEU A 172 24.40 -23.70 16.64
CA LEU A 172 25.25 -24.83 16.92
C LEU A 172 26.66 -24.36 17.25
N MET A 173 27.23 -24.84 18.35
CA MET A 173 28.65 -24.69 18.66
C MET A 173 29.34 -26.06 18.55
N ILE A 174 30.36 -26.13 17.70
CA ILE A 174 31.13 -27.33 17.38
C ILE A 174 32.54 -27.13 17.89
N ASP A 175 33.03 -28.07 18.68
CA ASP A 175 34.40 -27.99 19.23
C ASP A 175 35.46 -28.41 18.22
N ALA A 176 36.73 -28.26 18.57
CA ALA A 176 37.87 -28.60 17.70
C ALA A 176 37.93 -30.08 17.32
N ASN A 177 37.22 -30.97 17.99
CA ASN A 177 37.11 -32.38 17.66
C ASN A 177 35.88 -32.68 16.79
N GLY A 178 35.14 -31.66 16.39
CA GLY A 178 33.93 -31.81 15.59
C GLY A 178 32.69 -32.26 16.35
N ILE A 179 32.69 -32.16 17.70
CA ILE A 179 31.54 -32.54 18.54
C ILE A 179 30.66 -31.33 18.78
N VAL A 180 29.33 -31.48 18.64
CA VAL A 180 28.37 -30.41 18.92
C VAL A 180 28.20 -30.25 20.43
N GLN A 181 28.77 -29.18 21.00
CA GLN A 181 28.73 -28.90 22.43
C GLN A 181 27.46 -28.13 22.84
N VAL A 182 26.97 -27.24 21.96
CA VAL A 182 25.76 -26.44 22.20
C VAL A 182 24.86 -26.53 20.99
N CYS A 183 23.59 -26.74 21.24
CA CYS A 183 22.50 -26.68 20.24
C CYS A 183 21.29 -26.07 20.95
N ASN A 184 20.80 -24.91 20.47
CA ASN A 184 19.61 -24.30 21.05
C ASN A 184 18.33 -24.91 20.46
N ALA A 185 17.20 -24.65 21.13
CA ALA A 185 15.90 -25.19 20.71
C ALA A 185 15.54 -24.77 19.28
N ARG A 186 15.88 -23.54 18.88
CA ARG A 186 15.60 -23.02 17.54
C ARG A 186 16.38 -23.75 16.44
N ALA A 187 17.61 -24.18 16.70
CA ALA A 187 18.37 -24.99 15.73
C ALA A 187 17.74 -26.37 15.56
N ILE A 188 17.24 -26.96 16.64
CA ILE A 188 16.52 -28.25 16.59
C ILE A 188 15.26 -28.11 15.71
N GLU A 189 14.49 -27.06 15.90
CA GLU A 189 13.27 -26.80 15.14
C GLU A 189 13.59 -26.51 13.66
N LEU A 190 14.45 -25.53 13.36
CA LEU A 190 14.79 -25.12 12.00
C LEU A 190 15.40 -26.22 11.15
N LEU A 191 16.15 -27.15 11.78
CA LEU A 191 16.82 -28.25 11.09
C LEU A 191 16.05 -29.58 11.25
N GLU A 192 14.92 -29.58 11.96
CA GLU A 192 14.11 -30.79 12.25
C GLU A 192 14.95 -31.94 12.82
N LEU A 193 15.88 -31.60 13.74
CA LEU A 193 16.78 -32.57 14.34
C LEU A 193 16.10 -33.31 15.50
N PRO A 194 16.33 -34.63 15.67
CA PRO A 194 15.84 -35.33 16.83
C PRO A 194 16.50 -34.78 18.12
N ALA A 195 15.69 -34.28 19.08
CA ALA A 195 16.20 -33.72 20.33
C ALA A 195 17.07 -34.71 21.11
N ALA A 196 16.70 -35.98 21.12
CA ALA A 196 17.46 -37.05 21.75
C ALA A 196 18.88 -37.22 21.17
N MET A 197 19.00 -37.08 19.85
CA MET A 197 20.31 -37.10 19.17
C MET A 197 21.17 -35.92 19.61
N MET A 198 20.62 -34.73 19.69
CA MET A 198 21.37 -33.53 20.09
C MET A 198 21.78 -33.52 21.56
N GLN A 199 20.97 -34.10 22.45
CA GLN A 199 21.31 -34.29 23.86
C GLN A 199 22.51 -35.21 24.07
N SER A 200 22.74 -36.16 23.16
CA SER A 200 23.92 -37.07 23.24
C SER A 200 25.23 -36.44 22.79
N LYS A 201 25.23 -35.14 22.45
CA LYS A 201 26.37 -34.40 21.89
C LYS A 201 27.02 -35.12 20.70
N PRO A 202 26.31 -35.27 19.58
CA PRO A 202 26.78 -36.02 18.45
C PRO A 202 27.98 -35.32 17.74
N SER A 203 28.71 -36.06 16.95
CA SER A 203 29.63 -35.43 16.01
C SER A 203 28.87 -34.63 14.96
N PHE A 204 29.45 -33.53 14.50
CA PHE A 204 28.82 -32.71 13.46
C PHE A 204 28.59 -33.51 12.16
N SER A 205 29.49 -34.45 11.82
CA SER A 205 29.32 -35.37 10.70
C SER A 205 28.09 -36.27 10.85
N THR A 206 27.70 -36.62 12.08
CA THR A 206 26.43 -37.38 12.34
C THR A 206 25.22 -36.49 12.05
N VAL A 207 25.23 -35.22 12.43
CA VAL A 207 24.18 -34.26 12.14
C VAL A 207 24.04 -34.06 10.63
N VAL A 208 25.15 -33.86 9.91
CA VAL A 208 25.17 -33.71 8.45
C VAL A 208 24.61 -34.98 7.78
N ARG A 209 25.01 -36.16 8.22
CA ARG A 209 24.50 -37.43 7.66
C ARG A 209 22.99 -37.53 7.84
N TYR A 210 22.48 -37.23 9.03
CA TYR A 210 21.04 -37.19 9.28
C TYR A 210 20.31 -36.26 8.29
N GLN A 211 20.84 -35.03 8.06
CA GLN A 211 20.27 -34.10 7.11
C GLN A 211 20.36 -34.63 5.66
N GLN A 212 21.42 -35.36 5.31
CA GLN A 212 21.51 -36.01 3.98
C GLN A 212 20.47 -37.12 3.80
N GLU A 213 20.21 -37.91 4.84
CA GLU A 213 19.16 -38.94 4.85
C GLU A 213 17.74 -38.35 4.75
N GLN A 214 17.56 -37.08 5.12
CA GLN A 214 16.31 -36.32 4.98
C GLN A 214 16.24 -35.52 3.66
N ASP A 215 17.16 -35.74 2.72
CA ASP A 215 17.24 -35.03 1.43
C ASP A 215 17.42 -33.50 1.55
N ASP A 216 17.86 -33.00 2.69
CA ASP A 216 18.00 -31.56 2.98
C ASP A 216 18.91 -30.79 1.99
N PHE A 217 19.75 -31.51 1.22
CA PHE A 217 20.69 -30.95 0.28
C PHE A 217 20.31 -31.20 -1.19
N ARG A 218 19.12 -31.76 -1.47
CA ARG A 218 18.69 -32.16 -2.82
C ARG A 218 18.70 -30.99 -3.84
N LYS A 219 18.35 -29.78 -3.41
CA LYS A 219 18.31 -28.59 -4.26
C LYS A 219 19.67 -27.88 -4.40
N SER A 220 20.71 -28.36 -3.70
CA SER A 220 22.07 -27.78 -3.77
C SER A 220 22.84 -28.37 -4.94
N ASP A 221 23.80 -27.61 -5.49
CA ASP A 221 24.64 -28.11 -6.55
C ASP A 221 25.61 -29.23 -6.10
N ALA A 222 26.15 -29.97 -7.03
CA ALA A 222 27.02 -31.12 -6.75
C ALA A 222 28.31 -30.73 -6.02
N SER A 223 28.83 -29.51 -6.24
CA SER A 223 30.04 -29.02 -5.58
C SER A 223 29.79 -28.74 -4.10
N PHE A 224 28.63 -28.17 -3.80
CA PHE A 224 28.19 -27.91 -2.44
C PHE A 224 27.90 -29.23 -1.68
N GLN A 225 27.25 -30.20 -2.31
CA GLN A 225 27.02 -31.53 -1.73
C GLN A 225 28.35 -32.23 -1.40
N GLY A 226 29.35 -32.14 -2.30
CA GLY A 226 30.70 -32.66 -2.05
C GLY A 226 31.41 -31.95 -0.90
N TRP A 227 31.29 -30.65 -0.80
CA TRP A 227 31.84 -29.88 0.31
C TRP A 227 31.18 -30.25 1.66
N VAL A 228 29.85 -30.37 1.69
CA VAL A 228 29.12 -30.84 2.88
C VAL A 228 29.56 -32.24 3.28
N ALA A 229 29.74 -33.14 2.32
CA ALA A 229 30.21 -34.51 2.56
C ALA A 229 31.64 -34.55 3.15
N SER A 230 32.49 -33.57 2.83
CA SER A 230 33.84 -33.42 3.41
C SER A 230 33.87 -32.78 4.81
N GLY A 231 32.71 -32.53 5.41
CA GLY A 231 32.55 -32.00 6.77
C GLY A 231 32.00 -30.59 6.87
N GLY A 232 31.95 -29.82 5.76
CA GLY A 232 31.28 -28.53 5.69
C GLY A 232 31.78 -27.44 6.64
N LEU A 233 33.02 -27.58 7.16
CA LEU A 233 33.67 -26.62 8.04
C LEU A 233 34.99 -26.16 7.43
N GLU A 234 35.19 -24.87 7.33
CA GLU A 234 36.45 -24.26 6.88
C GLU A 234 37.03 -23.36 7.99
N SER A 235 38.34 -23.08 7.90
CA SER A 235 39.05 -22.19 8.84
C SER A 235 38.78 -20.71 8.62
N ARG A 236 37.84 -20.34 7.74
CA ARG A 236 37.42 -18.96 7.47
C ARG A 236 35.90 -18.79 7.65
N PRO A 237 35.42 -17.58 7.97
CA PRO A 237 33.99 -17.34 8.03
C PRO A 237 33.30 -17.61 6.70
N GLN A 238 32.13 -18.24 6.76
CA GLN A 238 31.32 -18.60 5.61
C GLN A 238 29.88 -18.16 5.84
N THR A 239 29.22 -17.73 4.77
CA THR A 239 27.78 -17.47 4.75
C THR A 239 27.23 -17.99 3.44
N TYR A 240 26.15 -18.76 3.49
CA TYR A 240 25.43 -19.26 2.33
C TYR A 240 23.97 -19.47 2.63
N GLU A 241 23.13 -19.47 1.58
CA GLU A 241 21.71 -19.73 1.67
C GLU A 241 21.41 -21.17 1.22
N ARG A 242 20.42 -21.79 1.84
CA ARG A 242 19.97 -23.14 1.49
C ARG A 242 18.46 -23.22 1.58
N GLU A 243 17.83 -23.71 0.53
CA GLU A 243 16.41 -24.06 0.52
C GLU A 243 16.26 -25.52 0.93
N ARG A 244 15.43 -25.77 1.95
CA ARG A 244 15.09 -27.10 2.44
C ARG A 244 13.93 -27.74 1.65
N PRO A 245 13.75 -29.07 1.70
CA PRO A 245 12.65 -29.76 1.03
C PRO A 245 11.25 -29.26 1.42
N ASN A 246 11.08 -28.81 2.67
CA ASN A 246 9.83 -28.22 3.17
C ASN A 246 9.58 -26.77 2.69
N GLY A 247 10.46 -26.20 1.87
CA GLY A 247 10.36 -24.84 1.34
C GLY A 247 10.95 -23.73 2.24
N THR A 248 11.48 -24.07 3.42
CA THR A 248 12.15 -23.11 4.28
C THR A 248 13.51 -22.73 3.68
N VAL A 249 13.79 -21.45 3.57
CA VAL A 249 15.10 -20.91 3.14
C VAL A 249 15.89 -20.48 4.36
N LEU A 250 17.02 -21.13 4.59
CA LEU A 250 17.92 -20.84 5.70
C LEU A 250 19.17 -20.08 5.22
N GLU A 251 19.48 -18.97 5.88
CA GLU A 251 20.82 -18.37 5.84
C GLU A 251 21.68 -19.04 6.92
N ILE A 252 22.77 -19.68 6.50
CA ILE A 252 23.70 -20.38 7.36
C ILE A 252 25.01 -19.61 7.41
N ARG A 253 25.39 -19.18 8.61
CA ARG A 253 26.65 -18.49 8.85
C ARG A 253 27.52 -19.32 9.78
N THR A 254 28.75 -19.60 9.39
CA THR A 254 29.75 -20.33 10.18
C THR A 254 30.90 -19.38 10.52
N VAL A 255 31.26 -19.27 11.77
CA VAL A 255 32.37 -18.46 12.27
C VAL A 255 33.30 -19.37 13.05
N PRO A 256 34.53 -19.65 12.53
CA PRO A 256 35.55 -20.37 13.28
C PRO A 256 36.09 -19.51 14.43
N LEU A 257 36.42 -20.14 15.54
CA LEU A 257 37.00 -19.52 16.71
C LEU A 257 38.49 -19.84 16.82
N PRO A 258 39.29 -19.04 17.58
CA PRO A 258 40.74 -19.22 17.67
C PRO A 258 41.19 -20.56 18.31
N ASP A 259 40.34 -21.20 19.08
CA ASP A 259 40.58 -22.50 19.73
C ASP A 259 40.30 -23.71 18.78
N GLY A 260 39.97 -23.46 17.52
CA GLY A 260 39.61 -24.48 16.56
C GLY A 260 38.16 -24.93 16.62
N SER A 261 37.36 -24.35 17.49
CA SER A 261 35.89 -24.54 17.49
C SER A 261 35.21 -23.66 16.46
N ALA A 262 33.92 -23.90 16.20
CA ALA A 262 33.15 -23.05 15.28
C ALA A 262 31.73 -22.81 15.82
N VAL A 263 31.23 -21.61 15.58
CA VAL A 263 29.83 -21.27 15.84
C VAL A 263 29.12 -21.21 14.51
N ARG A 264 28.02 -21.92 14.39
CA ARG A 264 27.14 -21.92 13.23
C ARG A 264 25.76 -21.42 13.60
N THR A 265 25.28 -20.39 12.90
CA THR A 265 23.94 -19.85 13.08
C THR A 265 23.07 -20.15 11.88
N PHE A 266 21.77 -20.32 12.14
CA PHE A 266 20.74 -20.61 11.14
C PHE A 266 19.64 -19.58 11.29
N THR A 267 19.40 -18.81 10.26
CA THR A 267 18.35 -17.79 10.23
C THR A 267 17.32 -18.17 9.17
N ASP A 268 16.06 -18.24 9.54
CA ASP A 268 14.98 -18.41 8.57
C ASP A 268 14.78 -17.08 7.81
N ILE A 269 15.01 -17.13 6.50
CA ILE A 269 14.86 -15.98 5.60
C ILE A 269 13.74 -16.22 4.57
N THR A 270 12.88 -17.19 4.81
CA THR A 270 11.82 -17.58 3.87
C THR A 270 10.90 -16.42 3.55
N GLU A 271 10.41 -15.72 4.56
CA GLU A 271 9.54 -14.55 4.38
C GLU A 271 10.26 -13.42 3.64
N ARG A 272 11.53 -13.17 3.97
CA ARG A 272 12.34 -12.16 3.25
C ARG A 272 12.44 -12.50 1.77
N LYS A 273 12.76 -13.75 1.41
CA LYS A 273 12.88 -14.21 0.01
C LYS A 273 11.56 -14.14 -0.75
N GLN A 274 10.46 -14.54 -0.10
CA GLN A 274 9.12 -14.42 -0.68
C GLN A 274 8.75 -12.96 -0.94
N ASN A 275 9.03 -12.07 0.01
CA ASN A 275 8.78 -10.64 -0.14
C ASN A 275 9.66 -10.03 -1.23
N GLU A 276 10.96 -10.36 -1.29
CA GLU A 276 11.87 -9.92 -2.36
C GLU A 276 11.36 -10.38 -3.73
N SER A 277 10.95 -11.65 -3.87
CA SER A 277 10.38 -12.19 -5.10
C SER A 277 9.06 -11.50 -5.47
N ARG A 278 8.18 -11.26 -4.48
CA ARG A 278 6.92 -10.54 -4.68
C ARG A 278 7.14 -9.10 -5.12
N ILE A 279 8.08 -8.40 -4.49
CA ILE A 279 8.44 -7.02 -4.87
C ILE A 279 8.99 -7.01 -6.31
N ALA A 280 9.89 -7.92 -6.65
CA ALA A 280 10.44 -8.04 -8.00
C ALA A 280 9.35 -8.33 -9.04
N HIS A 281 8.37 -9.19 -8.71
CA HIS A 281 7.21 -9.46 -9.56
C HIS A 281 6.33 -8.22 -9.72
N MET A 282 5.96 -7.55 -8.61
CA MET A 282 5.13 -6.33 -8.63
C MET A 282 5.80 -5.16 -9.37
N ALA A 283 7.13 -5.07 -9.35
CA ALA A 283 7.85 -4.05 -10.11
C ALA A 283 7.69 -4.20 -11.62
N ARG A 284 7.32 -5.40 -12.11
CA ARG A 284 7.26 -5.76 -13.53
C ARG A 284 5.87 -6.19 -14.02
N HIS A 285 4.92 -6.45 -13.12
CA HIS A 285 3.57 -6.92 -13.47
C HIS A 285 2.50 -6.01 -12.86
N ASP A 286 1.35 -5.96 -13.52
CA ASP A 286 0.16 -5.27 -13.04
C ASP A 286 -0.53 -6.10 -11.95
N ALA A 287 -0.77 -5.50 -10.80
CA ALA A 287 -1.30 -6.19 -9.62
C ALA A 287 -2.74 -6.73 -9.81
N LEU A 288 -3.52 -6.16 -10.73
CA LEU A 288 -4.91 -6.55 -10.98
C LEU A 288 -5.02 -7.71 -11.96
N THR A 289 -4.25 -7.65 -13.05
CA THR A 289 -4.38 -8.57 -14.20
C THR A 289 -3.27 -9.60 -14.30
N ASP A 290 -2.20 -9.41 -13.53
CA ASP A 290 -0.96 -10.23 -13.58
C ASP A 290 -0.26 -10.21 -14.96
N LEU A 291 -0.62 -9.27 -15.80
CA LEU A 291 0.07 -9.02 -17.06
C LEU A 291 1.36 -8.21 -16.82
N PRO A 292 2.35 -8.28 -17.71
CA PRO A 292 3.42 -7.32 -17.79
C PRO A 292 2.89 -5.89 -17.62
N ASN A 293 3.59 -5.09 -16.77
CA ASN A 293 3.29 -3.67 -16.64
C ASN A 293 4.05 -2.85 -17.69
N ARG A 294 3.89 -1.52 -17.66
CA ARG A 294 4.57 -0.59 -18.58
C ARG A 294 6.10 -0.81 -18.61
N THR A 295 6.72 -1.02 -17.45
CA THR A 295 8.18 -1.21 -17.35
C THR A 295 8.64 -2.46 -18.09
N LEU A 296 8.02 -3.61 -17.78
CA LEU A 296 8.40 -4.87 -18.42
C LEU A 296 8.06 -4.86 -19.92
N PHE A 297 6.97 -4.21 -20.34
CA PHE A 297 6.62 -4.06 -21.74
C PHE A 297 7.74 -3.32 -22.51
N HIS A 298 8.22 -2.18 -22.00
CA HIS A 298 9.28 -1.43 -22.64
C HIS A 298 10.63 -2.19 -22.64
N GLU A 299 10.94 -2.96 -21.59
CA GLU A 299 12.09 -3.85 -21.57
C GLU A 299 12.01 -4.88 -22.70
N CYS A 300 10.87 -5.57 -22.84
CA CYS A 300 10.64 -6.55 -23.89
C CYS A 300 10.69 -5.93 -25.30
N LEU A 301 10.10 -4.75 -25.47
CA LEU A 301 10.12 -4.02 -26.74
C LEU A 301 11.57 -3.68 -27.15
N ASN A 302 12.34 -3.09 -26.25
CA ASN A 302 13.72 -2.71 -26.54
C ASN A 302 14.59 -3.95 -26.86
N GLN A 303 14.42 -5.02 -26.09
CA GLN A 303 15.12 -6.29 -26.36
C GLN A 303 14.75 -6.83 -27.74
N ARG A 304 13.46 -6.80 -28.11
CA ARG A 304 13.02 -7.27 -29.43
C ARG A 304 13.59 -6.41 -30.58
N LEU A 305 13.62 -5.09 -30.40
CA LEU A 305 14.22 -4.18 -31.38
C LEU A 305 15.72 -4.41 -31.54
N ASP A 306 16.46 -4.64 -30.45
CA ASP A 306 17.88 -5.01 -30.48
C ASP A 306 18.11 -6.34 -31.22
N ASP A 307 17.28 -7.33 -30.98
CA ASP A 307 17.35 -8.63 -31.67
C ASP A 307 17.03 -8.48 -33.17
N MET A 308 16.04 -7.66 -33.51
CA MET A 308 15.70 -7.34 -34.89
C MET A 308 16.85 -6.66 -35.62
N GLN A 309 17.59 -5.74 -34.97
CA GLN A 309 18.77 -5.09 -35.55
C GLN A 309 19.89 -6.08 -35.83
N ARG A 310 20.06 -7.11 -35.02
CA ARG A 310 21.13 -8.13 -35.15
C ARG A 310 20.80 -9.23 -36.14
N HIS A 311 19.52 -9.67 -36.18
CA HIS A 311 19.14 -10.88 -36.89
C HIS A 311 18.16 -10.62 -38.05
N GLY A 312 17.68 -9.37 -38.17
CA GLY A 312 16.61 -9.03 -39.12
C GLY A 312 15.22 -9.40 -38.57
N GLY A 313 14.22 -9.29 -39.41
CA GLY A 313 12.83 -9.52 -39.07
C GLY A 313 12.07 -8.24 -38.80
N GLY A 314 10.84 -8.36 -38.27
CA GLY A 314 9.99 -7.25 -37.89
C GLY A 314 9.22 -7.54 -36.61
N CYS A 315 8.73 -6.50 -35.97
CA CYS A 315 7.80 -6.62 -34.84
C CYS A 315 6.70 -5.54 -34.97
N ALA A 316 5.61 -5.72 -34.23
CA ALA A 316 4.55 -4.72 -34.17
C ALA A 316 4.22 -4.37 -32.72
N VAL A 317 3.92 -3.10 -32.49
CA VAL A 317 3.34 -2.61 -31.24
C VAL A 317 1.91 -2.22 -31.48
N LEU A 318 1.01 -2.76 -30.66
CA LEU A 318 -0.40 -2.40 -30.64
C LEU A 318 -0.70 -1.70 -29.30
N CYS A 319 -1.24 -0.49 -29.35
CA CYS A 319 -1.82 0.21 -28.21
C CYS A 319 -3.33 0.04 -28.25
N LEU A 320 -3.93 -0.34 -27.12
CA LEU A 320 -5.36 -0.62 -27.02
C LEU A 320 -5.97 0.16 -25.85
N ASP A 321 -7.20 0.63 -26.04
CA ASP A 321 -7.96 1.33 -24.99
C ASP A 321 -9.41 0.86 -25.02
N LEU A 322 -9.96 0.53 -23.85
CA LEU A 322 -11.34 0.05 -23.71
C LEU A 322 -12.32 1.22 -23.84
N ASP A 323 -13.15 1.20 -24.86
CA ASP A 323 -14.06 2.28 -25.16
C ASP A 323 -15.10 2.50 -24.05
N ARG A 324 -15.16 3.72 -23.52
CA ARG A 324 -16.12 4.12 -22.47
C ARG A 324 -16.03 3.32 -21.17
N PHE A 325 -14.87 2.76 -20.83
CA PHE A 325 -14.68 1.98 -19.58
C PHE A 325 -15.06 2.76 -18.33
N LYS A 326 -14.83 4.09 -18.32
CA LYS A 326 -15.26 4.96 -17.23
C LYS A 326 -16.77 4.88 -16.97
N ALA A 327 -17.60 4.80 -18.02
CA ALA A 327 -19.06 4.69 -17.87
C ALA A 327 -19.47 3.37 -17.18
N VAL A 328 -18.72 2.29 -17.41
CA VAL A 328 -18.93 1.02 -16.70
C VAL A 328 -18.62 1.19 -15.22
N ASN A 329 -17.50 1.83 -14.85
CA ASN A 329 -17.17 2.14 -13.47
C ASN A 329 -18.21 3.03 -12.78
N ASP A 330 -18.65 4.08 -13.47
CA ASP A 330 -19.61 5.04 -12.94
C ASP A 330 -21.00 4.39 -12.72
N THR A 331 -21.37 3.41 -13.55
CA THR A 331 -22.68 2.74 -13.48
C THR A 331 -22.69 1.53 -12.54
N LEU A 332 -21.64 0.68 -12.57
CA LEU A 332 -21.60 -0.63 -11.91
C LEU A 332 -20.59 -0.67 -10.74
N GLY A 333 -19.83 0.40 -10.55
CA GLY A 333 -18.79 0.51 -9.53
C GLY A 333 -17.44 -0.08 -9.93
N HIS A 334 -16.37 0.35 -9.26
CA HIS A 334 -14.99 -0.04 -9.57
C HIS A 334 -14.73 -1.56 -9.48
N LEU A 335 -15.44 -2.28 -8.60
CA LEU A 335 -15.28 -3.74 -8.50
C LEU A 335 -15.74 -4.46 -9.78
N ALA A 336 -16.79 -3.96 -10.42
CA ALA A 336 -17.24 -4.49 -11.70
C ALA A 336 -16.22 -4.19 -12.81
N GLY A 337 -15.64 -2.99 -12.81
CA GLY A 337 -14.55 -2.64 -13.71
C GLY A 337 -13.31 -3.53 -13.54
N ASP A 338 -12.94 -3.87 -12.31
CA ASP A 338 -11.83 -4.79 -12.04
C ASP A 338 -12.07 -6.19 -12.60
N VAL A 339 -13.30 -6.71 -12.47
CA VAL A 339 -13.68 -8.00 -13.07
C VAL A 339 -13.58 -7.93 -14.59
N LEU A 340 -14.09 -6.84 -15.20
CA LEU A 340 -14.03 -6.63 -16.63
C LEU A 340 -12.58 -6.56 -17.13
N LEU A 341 -11.70 -5.84 -16.47
CA LEU A 341 -10.28 -5.73 -16.82
C LEU A 341 -9.56 -7.08 -16.79
N ARG A 342 -9.84 -7.93 -15.78
CA ARG A 342 -9.28 -9.29 -15.73
C ARG A 342 -9.76 -10.15 -16.89
N GLU A 343 -11.04 -10.07 -17.23
CA GLU A 343 -11.59 -10.80 -18.37
C GLU A 343 -11.00 -10.32 -19.68
N MET A 344 -10.86 -9.00 -19.88
CA MET A 344 -10.24 -8.43 -21.09
C MET A 344 -8.77 -8.86 -21.20
N ALA A 345 -8.01 -8.82 -20.13
CA ALA A 345 -6.64 -9.33 -20.06
C ALA A 345 -6.56 -10.79 -20.52
N GLY A 346 -7.46 -11.63 -20.03
CA GLY A 346 -7.56 -13.05 -20.44
C GLY A 346 -7.91 -13.23 -21.91
N ARG A 347 -8.84 -12.42 -22.46
CA ARG A 347 -9.24 -12.48 -23.87
C ARG A 347 -8.10 -12.07 -24.79
N LEU A 348 -7.45 -10.94 -24.49
CA LEU A 348 -6.30 -10.47 -25.25
C LEU A 348 -5.19 -11.52 -25.29
N LYS A 349 -4.84 -12.09 -24.13
CA LYS A 349 -3.81 -13.14 -24.02
C LYS A 349 -4.14 -14.42 -24.82
N ARG A 350 -5.42 -14.80 -24.90
CA ARG A 350 -5.86 -15.96 -25.70
C ARG A 350 -5.90 -15.70 -27.20
N THR A 351 -5.97 -14.43 -27.63
CA THR A 351 -6.10 -14.04 -29.03
C THR A 351 -4.76 -13.93 -29.74
N VAL A 352 -3.67 -13.70 -29.02
CA VAL A 352 -2.30 -13.59 -29.53
C VAL A 352 -1.55 -14.91 -29.43
N GLN A 353 -0.36 -15.02 -30.04
CA GLN A 353 0.47 -16.22 -30.04
C GLN A 353 1.32 -16.33 -28.78
N ALA A 354 1.85 -17.52 -28.48
CA ALA A 354 2.62 -17.80 -27.26
C ALA A 354 3.93 -16.98 -27.10
N GLY A 355 4.45 -16.42 -28.19
CA GLY A 355 5.67 -15.57 -28.17
C GLY A 355 5.38 -14.09 -28.02
N ASP A 356 4.11 -13.68 -28.08
CA ASP A 356 3.70 -12.29 -27.99
C ASP A 356 3.55 -11.84 -26.54
N VAL A 357 3.79 -10.55 -26.29
CA VAL A 357 3.68 -9.96 -24.94
C VAL A 357 2.42 -9.10 -24.87
N VAL A 358 1.51 -9.46 -23.98
CA VAL A 358 0.34 -8.63 -23.63
C VAL A 358 0.64 -7.93 -22.31
N ALA A 359 0.48 -6.62 -22.27
CA ALA A 359 0.73 -5.78 -21.09
C ALA A 359 -0.48 -4.90 -20.75
N ARG A 360 -0.60 -4.52 -19.49
CA ARG A 360 -1.49 -3.46 -19.04
C ARG A 360 -0.66 -2.26 -18.61
N LEU A 361 -0.90 -1.10 -19.22
CA LEU A 361 -0.11 0.11 -19.00
C LEU A 361 -0.64 0.96 -17.84
N GLY A 362 -1.92 0.81 -17.52
CA GLY A 362 -2.66 1.49 -16.46
C GLY A 362 -4.10 1.75 -16.87
N GLY A 363 -5.01 1.94 -15.89
CA GLY A 363 -6.42 2.20 -16.19
C GLY A 363 -7.04 1.15 -17.13
N ASP A 364 -7.53 1.59 -18.26
CA ASP A 364 -8.14 0.81 -19.35
C ASP A 364 -7.20 0.60 -20.56
N GLU A 365 -5.92 1.02 -20.42
CA GLU A 365 -4.93 0.92 -21.49
C GLU A 365 -4.17 -0.42 -21.45
N PHE A 366 -4.10 -1.08 -22.59
CA PHE A 366 -3.31 -2.29 -22.82
C PHE A 366 -2.32 -2.06 -23.96
N ALA A 367 -1.24 -2.83 -23.97
CA ALA A 367 -0.30 -2.88 -25.09
C ALA A 367 0.01 -4.33 -25.48
N ILE A 368 0.24 -4.56 -26.75
CA ILE A 368 0.64 -5.87 -27.27
C ILE A 368 1.90 -5.69 -28.11
N LEU A 369 2.91 -6.51 -27.84
CA LEU A 369 4.10 -6.63 -28.67
C LEU A 369 4.02 -7.95 -29.43
N ILE A 370 3.90 -7.86 -30.74
CA ILE A 370 3.99 -9.00 -31.64
C ILE A 370 5.45 -9.21 -32.00
N SER A 371 5.98 -10.34 -31.59
CA SER A 371 7.41 -10.65 -31.70
C SER A 371 7.85 -11.01 -33.12
N GLU A 372 6.96 -11.58 -33.92
CA GLU A 372 7.23 -11.92 -35.33
C GLU A 372 6.02 -11.52 -36.17
N VAL A 373 6.23 -10.62 -37.12
CA VAL A 373 5.21 -10.28 -38.09
C VAL A 373 5.22 -11.37 -39.17
N ASP A 374 4.34 -12.38 -39.00
CA ASP A 374 4.16 -13.44 -40.00
C ASP A 374 3.51 -12.84 -41.26
N ARG A 375 4.08 -13.13 -42.44
CA ARG A 375 3.50 -12.70 -43.71
C ARG A 375 2.20 -13.41 -44.06
N SER A 376 1.85 -14.48 -43.38
CA SER A 376 0.63 -15.26 -43.57
C SER A 376 -0.59 -14.60 -42.92
N GLU A 377 -0.43 -13.86 -41.81
CA GLU A 377 -1.48 -13.12 -41.15
C GLU A 377 -1.19 -11.61 -41.24
N THR A 378 -2.15 -10.83 -41.70
CA THR A 378 -2.01 -9.36 -41.71
C THR A 378 -2.26 -8.82 -40.30
N MET A 379 -1.61 -7.72 -39.93
CA MET A 379 -1.90 -7.05 -38.65
C MET A 379 -3.36 -6.59 -38.58
N SER A 380 -3.98 -6.34 -39.72
CA SER A 380 -5.41 -6.05 -39.83
C SER A 380 -6.28 -7.21 -39.36
N ASP A 381 -5.95 -8.45 -39.78
CA ASP A 381 -6.72 -9.64 -39.39
C ASP A 381 -6.62 -9.89 -37.88
N LEU A 382 -5.42 -9.74 -37.30
CA LEU A 382 -5.23 -9.81 -35.84
C LEU A 382 -6.04 -8.72 -35.12
N ALA A 383 -5.99 -7.50 -35.58
CA ALA A 383 -6.74 -6.38 -35.00
C ALA A 383 -8.25 -6.62 -35.03
N VAL A 384 -8.78 -7.12 -36.16
CA VAL A 384 -10.21 -7.51 -36.28
C VAL A 384 -10.56 -8.57 -35.22
N ARG A 385 -9.72 -9.59 -35.06
CA ARG A 385 -9.95 -10.62 -34.01
C ARG A 385 -9.88 -10.06 -32.58
N LEU A 386 -8.94 -9.16 -32.30
CA LEU A 386 -8.83 -8.50 -30.99
C LEU A 386 -10.09 -7.68 -30.68
N VAL A 387 -10.54 -6.85 -31.64
CA VAL A 387 -11.76 -6.03 -31.49
C VAL A 387 -12.97 -6.94 -31.29
N ALA A 388 -13.09 -8.02 -32.07
CA ALA A 388 -14.20 -8.96 -31.93
C ALA A 388 -14.18 -9.71 -30.61
N ALA A 389 -12.99 -10.14 -30.13
CA ALA A 389 -12.83 -10.85 -28.85
C ALA A 389 -13.22 -9.99 -27.63
N VAL A 390 -12.88 -8.70 -27.66
CA VAL A 390 -13.24 -7.76 -26.60
C VAL A 390 -14.74 -7.49 -26.59
N ARG A 391 -15.36 -7.33 -27.75
CA ARG A 391 -16.80 -7.02 -27.91
C ARG A 391 -17.74 -8.13 -27.41
N VAL A 392 -17.27 -9.38 -27.25
CA VAL A 392 -18.10 -10.45 -26.68
C VAL A 392 -18.63 -10.02 -25.30
N PRO A 393 -19.94 -10.09 -25.04
CA PRO A 393 -20.49 -9.69 -23.75
C PRO A 393 -19.85 -10.39 -22.58
N THR A 394 -19.63 -9.69 -21.49
CA THR A 394 -19.10 -10.20 -20.21
C THR A 394 -20.21 -10.19 -19.18
N ILE A 395 -20.42 -11.34 -18.49
CA ILE A 395 -21.42 -11.42 -17.42
C ILE A 395 -20.73 -11.03 -16.10
N ILE A 396 -21.21 -9.93 -15.50
CA ILE A 396 -20.76 -9.43 -14.21
C ILE A 396 -21.94 -9.44 -13.24
N GLY A 397 -21.91 -10.41 -12.32
CA GLY A 397 -23.07 -10.66 -11.46
C GLY A 397 -24.28 -11.13 -12.27
N ALA A 398 -25.37 -10.37 -12.28
CA ALA A 398 -26.58 -10.63 -13.05
C ALA A 398 -26.68 -9.81 -14.35
N GLN A 399 -25.69 -8.98 -14.67
CA GLN A 399 -25.73 -8.05 -15.79
C GLN A 399 -24.78 -8.49 -16.91
N SER A 400 -25.22 -8.27 -18.15
CA SER A 400 -24.41 -8.47 -19.35
C SER A 400 -23.83 -7.12 -19.77
N VAL A 401 -22.50 -7.02 -19.79
CA VAL A 401 -21.75 -5.80 -20.15
C VAL A 401 -21.07 -6.04 -21.48
N GLU A 402 -21.36 -5.17 -22.45
CA GLU A 402 -20.66 -5.12 -23.74
C GLU A 402 -19.74 -3.89 -23.74
N ILE A 403 -18.47 -4.08 -24.13
CA ILE A 403 -17.48 -3.00 -24.24
C ILE A 403 -16.73 -3.12 -25.57
N GLY A 404 -16.42 -1.96 -26.18
CA GLY A 404 -15.57 -1.90 -27.36
C GLY A 404 -14.09 -1.75 -26.97
N VAL A 405 -13.23 -1.86 -27.96
CA VAL A 405 -11.81 -1.52 -27.88
C VAL A 405 -11.37 -0.80 -29.14
N SER A 406 -10.62 0.28 -28.97
CA SER A 406 -9.92 0.95 -30.06
C SER A 406 -8.46 0.50 -30.07
N VAL A 407 -7.88 0.28 -31.27
CA VAL A 407 -6.53 -0.27 -31.43
C VAL A 407 -5.71 0.59 -32.37
N GLY A 408 -4.51 0.99 -31.95
CA GLY A 408 -3.51 1.63 -32.80
C GLY A 408 -2.31 0.74 -32.99
N ILE A 409 -1.80 0.64 -34.21
CA ILE A 409 -0.76 -0.31 -34.62
C ILE A 409 0.42 0.43 -35.24
N ALA A 410 1.63 0.12 -34.81
CA ALA A 410 2.86 0.56 -35.47
C ALA A 410 3.81 -0.62 -35.73
N LEU A 411 4.45 -0.63 -36.89
CA LEU A 411 5.31 -1.70 -37.38
C LEU A 411 6.79 -1.28 -37.31
N ALA A 412 7.66 -2.11 -36.78
CA ALA A 412 9.09 -1.91 -36.87
C ALA A 412 9.68 -2.88 -37.91
N PRO A 413 10.62 -2.42 -38.76
CA PRO A 413 11.29 -1.11 -38.75
C PRO A 413 10.56 0.02 -39.54
N GLU A 414 9.45 -0.28 -40.21
CA GLU A 414 8.76 0.62 -41.17
C GLU A 414 8.34 1.96 -40.50
N HIS A 415 7.78 1.87 -39.30
CA HIS A 415 7.26 3.03 -38.57
C HIS A 415 8.22 3.47 -37.43
N GLY A 416 9.47 3.00 -37.41
CA GLY A 416 10.50 3.39 -36.46
C GLY A 416 11.39 2.25 -36.04
N ALA A 417 12.60 2.59 -35.55
CA ALA A 417 13.59 1.62 -35.15
C ALA A 417 13.93 1.65 -33.64
N ASP A 418 13.33 2.53 -32.89
CA ASP A 418 13.48 2.66 -31.45
C ASP A 418 12.13 2.55 -30.72
N GLY A 419 12.19 2.13 -29.44
CA GLY A 419 10.99 1.80 -28.68
C GLY A 419 10.07 3.00 -28.42
N GLU A 420 10.62 4.18 -28.20
CA GLU A 420 9.86 5.40 -27.93
C GLU A 420 9.07 5.84 -29.17
N THR A 421 9.73 5.88 -30.32
CA THR A 421 9.10 6.26 -31.60
C THR A 421 7.99 5.29 -32.00
N ILE A 422 8.23 3.97 -31.91
CA ILE A 422 7.24 2.96 -32.28
C ILE A 422 6.04 3.01 -31.34
N PHE A 423 6.27 3.13 -30.05
CA PHE A 423 5.19 3.21 -29.08
C PHE A 423 4.32 4.48 -29.29
N ARG A 424 4.98 5.64 -29.43
CA ARG A 424 4.31 6.90 -29.71
C ARG A 424 3.46 6.84 -31.01
N ARG A 425 3.99 6.19 -32.06
CA ARG A 425 3.27 6.05 -33.33
C ARG A 425 2.09 5.09 -33.25
N ALA A 426 2.18 4.02 -32.45
CA ALA A 426 1.05 3.17 -32.16
C ALA A 426 -0.03 3.94 -31.37
N ASP A 427 0.35 4.82 -30.44
CA ASP A 427 -0.57 5.65 -29.67
C ASP A 427 -1.26 6.71 -30.56
N LEU A 428 -0.54 7.32 -31.51
CA LEU A 428 -1.14 8.21 -32.51
C LEU A 428 -2.18 7.49 -33.39
N ALA A 429 -1.89 6.26 -33.80
CA ALA A 429 -2.84 5.44 -34.54
C ALA A 429 -4.07 5.07 -33.69
N LEU A 430 -3.88 4.79 -32.40
CA LEU A 430 -4.98 4.59 -31.45
C LEU A 430 -5.86 5.82 -31.33
N TYR A 431 -5.27 6.99 -31.24
CA TYR A 431 -6.01 8.24 -31.22
C TYR A 431 -6.90 8.39 -32.47
N GLN A 432 -6.37 8.10 -33.66
CA GLN A 432 -7.15 8.14 -34.91
C GLN A 432 -8.30 7.11 -34.91
N ALA A 433 -8.07 5.89 -34.39
CA ALA A 433 -9.13 4.90 -34.24
C ALA A 433 -10.27 5.39 -33.32
N LYS A 434 -9.93 6.11 -32.24
CA LYS A 434 -10.94 6.74 -31.38
C LYS A 434 -11.70 7.88 -32.05
N ALA A 435 -11.02 8.69 -32.87
CA ALA A 435 -11.63 9.79 -33.63
C ALA A 435 -12.57 9.29 -34.71
N ASP A 436 -12.27 8.17 -35.37
CA ASP A 436 -13.07 7.56 -36.45
C ASP A 436 -14.31 6.79 -35.94
N GLY A 437 -14.69 6.95 -34.67
CA GLY A 437 -15.94 6.41 -34.12
C GLY A 437 -15.74 5.28 -33.11
N ARG A 438 -14.50 4.95 -32.72
CA ARG A 438 -14.17 3.89 -31.76
C ARG A 438 -14.52 2.47 -32.22
N GLY A 439 -14.19 1.47 -31.39
CA GLY A 439 -14.49 0.06 -31.69
C GLY A 439 -13.85 -0.45 -33.00
N THR A 440 -12.71 0.11 -33.37
CA THR A 440 -12.01 -0.13 -34.65
C THR A 440 -10.49 -0.09 -34.42
N PHE A 441 -9.73 -0.29 -35.50
CA PHE A 441 -8.28 -0.19 -35.47
C PHE A 441 -7.75 0.75 -36.55
N LYS A 442 -6.55 1.29 -36.30
CA LYS A 442 -5.75 2.01 -37.32
C LYS A 442 -4.31 1.52 -37.27
N ILE A 443 -3.74 1.38 -38.48
CA ILE A 443 -2.31 1.23 -38.63
C ILE A 443 -1.74 2.63 -38.83
N PHE A 444 -0.60 2.90 -38.17
CA PHE A 444 0.06 4.19 -38.26
C PHE A 444 0.38 4.56 -39.70
N GLU A 445 0.13 5.78 -40.03
CA GLU A 445 0.52 6.44 -41.29
C GLU A 445 1.32 7.70 -40.95
N PHE A 446 2.35 8.04 -41.73
CA PHE A 446 3.20 9.22 -41.44
C PHE A 446 2.37 10.52 -41.42
N ALA A 447 1.25 10.58 -42.15
CA ALA A 447 0.30 11.68 -42.04
C ALA A 447 -0.23 11.95 -40.63
N PHE A 448 -0.23 10.94 -39.73
CA PHE A 448 -0.67 11.11 -38.33
C PHE A 448 0.33 11.91 -37.49
N ASP A 449 1.65 11.78 -37.75
CA ASP A 449 2.66 12.66 -37.12
C ASP A 449 2.40 14.13 -37.49
N ASP A 450 2.13 14.41 -38.77
CA ASP A 450 1.83 15.77 -39.26
C ASP A 450 0.51 16.29 -38.66
N GLN A 451 -0.53 15.48 -38.63
CA GLN A 451 -1.84 15.83 -38.02
C GLN A 451 -1.72 16.12 -36.53
N ALA A 452 -0.92 15.33 -35.80
CA ALA A 452 -0.69 15.56 -34.39
C ALA A 452 0.07 16.87 -34.12
N ALA A 453 1.11 17.16 -34.92
CA ALA A 453 1.84 18.41 -34.83
C ALA A 453 0.95 19.61 -35.18
N GLU A 454 0.14 19.48 -36.23
CA GLU A 454 -0.83 20.49 -36.63
C GLU A 454 -1.87 20.77 -35.56
N ARG A 455 -2.37 19.72 -34.91
CA ARG A 455 -3.34 19.83 -33.81
C ARG A 455 -2.74 20.54 -32.58
N LEU A 456 -1.51 20.20 -32.15
CA LEU A 456 -0.83 20.90 -31.06
C LEU A 456 -0.62 22.38 -31.36
N SER A 457 -0.24 22.69 -32.63
CA SER A 457 -0.13 24.08 -33.07
C SER A 457 -1.50 24.78 -32.99
N LEU A 458 -2.55 24.12 -33.47
CA LEU A 458 -3.90 24.69 -33.47
C LEU A 458 -4.45 24.91 -32.07
N GLU A 459 -4.14 24.01 -31.09
CA GLU A 459 -4.48 24.21 -29.70
C GLU A 459 -3.80 25.47 -29.11
N SER A 460 -2.51 25.62 -29.39
CA SER A 460 -1.76 26.82 -28.93
C SER A 460 -2.33 28.08 -29.54
N ASP A 461 -2.63 28.04 -30.82
CA ASP A 461 -3.20 29.18 -31.56
C ASP A 461 -4.61 29.54 -31.06
N LEU A 462 -5.45 28.53 -30.76
CA LEU A 462 -6.79 28.74 -30.18
C LEU A 462 -6.68 29.36 -28.76
N ARG A 463 -5.77 28.87 -27.94
CA ARG A 463 -5.52 29.45 -26.60
C ARG A 463 -5.15 30.91 -26.69
N ASN A 464 -4.26 31.25 -27.62
CA ASN A 464 -3.86 32.64 -27.86
C ASN A 464 -5.02 33.49 -28.41
N ALA A 465 -5.86 32.93 -29.31
CA ALA A 465 -7.03 33.61 -29.87
C ALA A 465 -8.08 33.92 -28.78
N ILE A 466 -8.29 33.01 -27.85
CA ILE A 466 -9.18 33.25 -26.69
C ILE A 466 -8.61 34.36 -25.77
N LEU A 467 -7.31 34.27 -25.43
CA LEU A 467 -6.65 35.25 -24.53
C LEU A 467 -6.60 36.65 -25.13
N SER A 468 -6.44 36.76 -26.45
CA SER A 468 -6.37 38.04 -27.16
C SER A 468 -7.73 38.51 -27.70
N GLU A 469 -8.81 37.80 -27.41
CA GLU A 469 -10.18 38.11 -27.83
C GLU A 469 -10.32 38.32 -29.36
N THR A 470 -9.58 37.55 -30.17
CA THR A 470 -9.58 37.69 -31.65
C THR A 470 -10.61 36.83 -32.34
N LEU A 471 -11.40 36.05 -31.60
CA LEU A 471 -12.53 35.32 -32.12
C LEU A 471 -13.66 36.28 -32.51
N ILE A 472 -14.33 36.00 -33.61
CA ILE A 472 -15.42 36.85 -34.16
C ILE A 472 -16.74 36.15 -33.87
N LEU A 473 -17.77 36.93 -33.52
CA LEU A 473 -19.14 36.42 -33.40
C LEU A 473 -19.95 36.80 -34.61
N HIS A 474 -20.62 35.81 -35.21
CA HIS A 474 -21.68 36.00 -36.18
C HIS A 474 -23.03 35.80 -35.51
N TYR A 475 -24.03 36.49 -36.02
CA TYR A 475 -25.39 36.48 -35.52
C TYR A 475 -26.31 35.98 -36.60
N GLN A 476 -27.11 34.94 -36.30
CA GLN A 476 -28.10 34.42 -37.21
C GLN A 476 -29.49 34.78 -36.70
N PRO A 477 -30.36 35.43 -37.54
CA PRO A 477 -31.67 35.88 -37.11
C PRO A 477 -32.61 34.70 -36.84
N GLN A 478 -33.34 34.82 -35.73
CA GLN A 478 -34.49 34.01 -35.35
C GLN A 478 -35.75 34.87 -35.54
N ALA A 479 -36.76 34.36 -36.22
CA ALA A 479 -37.96 35.12 -36.55
C ALA A 479 -39.24 34.35 -36.19
N ARG A 480 -40.30 35.07 -35.95
CA ARG A 480 -41.65 34.48 -35.84
C ARG A 480 -42.03 33.84 -37.15
N SER A 481 -42.60 32.65 -37.12
CA SER A 481 -42.99 31.92 -38.32
C SER A 481 -44.19 32.52 -39.08
N ASP A 482 -45.07 33.25 -38.34
CA ASP A 482 -46.31 33.86 -38.87
C ASP A 482 -46.09 35.24 -39.46
N THR A 483 -45.21 36.06 -38.88
CA THR A 483 -45.00 37.46 -39.28
C THR A 483 -43.66 37.72 -40.00
N GLY A 484 -42.68 36.81 -39.80
CA GLY A 484 -41.30 37.02 -40.26
C GLY A 484 -40.55 38.06 -39.40
N GLU A 485 -41.15 38.55 -38.30
CA GLU A 485 -40.49 39.54 -37.44
C GLU A 485 -39.29 38.90 -36.71
N ILE A 486 -38.12 39.56 -36.78
CA ILE A 486 -36.92 39.14 -36.06
C ILE A 486 -37.12 39.40 -34.54
N ILE A 487 -37.01 38.37 -33.75
CA ILE A 487 -37.20 38.37 -32.28
C ILE A 487 -35.90 38.14 -31.53
N GLY A 488 -34.86 37.65 -32.17
CA GLY A 488 -33.59 37.35 -31.57
C GLY A 488 -32.53 36.90 -32.59
N PHE A 489 -31.37 36.57 -32.04
CA PHE A 489 -30.25 36.06 -32.84
C PHE A 489 -29.56 34.91 -32.11
N GLU A 490 -29.22 33.85 -32.86
CA GLU A 490 -28.26 32.85 -32.39
C GLU A 490 -26.83 33.34 -32.62
N VAL A 491 -25.99 33.18 -31.58
CA VAL A 491 -24.60 33.59 -31.59
C VAL A 491 -23.72 32.42 -32.01
N LEU A 492 -22.97 32.61 -33.07
CA LEU A 492 -22.13 31.57 -33.68
C LEU A 492 -20.68 32.05 -33.74
N ALA A 493 -19.80 31.41 -32.94
CA ALA A 493 -18.38 31.74 -32.96
C ALA A 493 -17.72 31.43 -34.30
N ARG A 494 -16.80 32.28 -34.72
CA ARG A 494 -16.00 32.16 -35.95
C ARG A 494 -14.55 32.41 -35.63
N TRP A 495 -13.68 31.57 -36.17
CA TRP A 495 -12.25 31.74 -35.97
C TRP A 495 -11.55 31.96 -37.30
N ASN A 496 -11.15 33.19 -37.55
CA ASN A 496 -10.35 33.55 -38.71
C ASN A 496 -8.87 33.55 -38.33
N HIS A 497 -8.20 32.44 -38.60
CA HIS A 497 -6.79 32.29 -38.26
C HIS A 497 -5.92 33.06 -39.28
N PRO A 498 -4.89 33.80 -38.81
CA PRO A 498 -4.09 34.69 -39.67
C PRO A 498 -3.34 33.94 -40.79
N VAL A 499 -2.99 32.68 -40.59
CA VAL A 499 -2.23 31.87 -41.54
C VAL A 499 -3.11 30.83 -42.22
N ARG A 500 -4.06 30.21 -41.49
CA ARG A 500 -4.89 29.07 -41.96
C ARG A 500 -6.21 29.53 -42.56
N GLY A 501 -6.55 30.81 -42.50
CA GLY A 501 -7.85 31.32 -42.91
C GLY A 501 -8.99 30.94 -41.97
N SER A 502 -10.20 30.80 -42.48
CA SER A 502 -11.37 30.46 -41.65
C SER A 502 -11.34 29.00 -41.22
N ILE A 503 -11.33 28.76 -39.92
CA ILE A 503 -11.38 27.42 -39.31
C ILE A 503 -12.83 27.10 -38.95
N ALA A 504 -13.29 25.91 -39.37
CA ALA A 504 -14.67 25.47 -39.15
C ALA A 504 -14.99 25.35 -37.63
N PRO A 505 -16.20 25.80 -37.20
CA PRO A 505 -16.61 25.70 -35.78
C PRO A 505 -16.48 24.29 -35.20
N ALA A 506 -16.90 23.26 -35.92
CA ALA A 506 -16.80 21.88 -35.47
C ALA A 506 -15.34 21.48 -35.12
N THR A 507 -14.33 21.99 -35.84
CA THR A 507 -12.92 21.69 -35.61
C THR A 507 -12.40 22.35 -34.31
N PHE A 508 -12.61 23.67 -34.16
CA PHE A 508 -12.01 24.34 -32.99
C PHE A 508 -12.84 24.18 -31.71
N ILE A 509 -14.18 24.00 -31.82
CA ILE A 509 -15.02 23.70 -30.65
C ILE A 509 -14.72 22.30 -30.15
N GLY A 510 -14.62 21.29 -31.04
CA GLY A 510 -14.21 19.94 -30.64
C GLY A 510 -12.83 19.92 -29.98
N LEU A 511 -11.86 20.65 -30.55
CA LEU A 511 -10.54 20.83 -29.93
C LEU A 511 -10.65 21.50 -28.57
N ALA A 512 -11.44 22.55 -28.42
CA ALA A 512 -11.65 23.23 -27.14
C ALA A 512 -12.29 22.32 -26.08
N GLU A 513 -13.26 21.49 -26.51
CA GLU A 513 -13.86 20.48 -25.60
C GLU A 513 -12.83 19.46 -25.13
N GLU A 514 -12.03 18.90 -25.99
CA GLU A 514 -11.04 17.89 -25.65
C GLU A 514 -9.93 18.44 -24.75
N THR A 515 -9.48 19.68 -25.00
CA THR A 515 -8.39 20.31 -24.26
C THR A 515 -8.84 21.12 -23.03
N GLY A 516 -10.15 21.23 -22.79
CA GLY A 516 -10.72 22.04 -21.69
C GLY A 516 -10.77 23.54 -21.99
N LEU A 517 -10.31 23.99 -23.15
CA LEU A 517 -10.39 25.40 -23.59
C LEU A 517 -11.85 25.86 -23.84
N ILE A 518 -12.80 24.93 -23.85
CA ILE A 518 -14.22 25.25 -24.00
C ILE A 518 -14.76 26.13 -22.86
N MET A 519 -14.18 26.03 -21.66
CA MET A 519 -14.57 26.88 -20.53
C MET A 519 -14.26 28.36 -20.79
N PRO A 520 -12.98 28.75 -20.99
CA PRO A 520 -12.66 30.15 -21.29
C PRO A 520 -13.24 30.62 -22.65
N LEU A 521 -13.37 29.73 -23.64
CA LEU A 521 -14.02 30.06 -24.92
C LEU A 521 -15.49 30.44 -24.68
N GLY A 522 -16.25 29.65 -23.95
CA GLY A 522 -17.65 29.91 -23.65
C GLY A 522 -17.86 31.20 -22.84
N GLU A 523 -17.01 31.49 -21.88
CA GLU A 523 -17.03 32.75 -21.14
C GLU A 523 -16.76 33.95 -22.03
N LEU A 524 -15.81 33.84 -22.97
CA LEU A 524 -15.52 34.89 -23.95
C LEU A 524 -16.74 35.15 -24.85
N VAL A 525 -17.30 34.09 -25.42
CA VAL A 525 -18.47 34.18 -26.29
C VAL A 525 -19.64 34.81 -25.55
N LEU A 526 -19.98 34.35 -24.35
CA LEU A 526 -21.06 34.92 -23.54
C LEU A 526 -20.82 36.40 -23.23
N ARG A 527 -19.61 36.75 -22.79
CA ARG A 527 -19.27 38.15 -22.44
C ARG A 527 -19.39 39.10 -23.62
N VAL A 528 -18.85 38.69 -24.78
CA VAL A 528 -18.91 39.49 -26.00
C VAL A 528 -20.36 39.61 -26.51
N ALA A 529 -21.10 38.50 -26.56
CA ALA A 529 -22.48 38.47 -27.00
C ALA A 529 -23.42 39.28 -26.10
N CYS A 530 -23.29 39.14 -24.78
CA CYS A 530 -24.11 39.91 -23.84
C CYS A 530 -23.79 41.41 -23.87
N ARG A 531 -22.52 41.80 -24.03
CA ARG A 531 -22.10 43.22 -24.17
C ARG A 531 -22.66 43.83 -25.41
N GLU A 532 -22.62 43.11 -26.55
CA GLU A 532 -23.19 43.56 -27.81
C GLU A 532 -24.69 43.72 -27.69
N ALA A 533 -25.41 42.72 -27.19
CA ALA A 533 -26.86 42.75 -27.07
C ALA A 533 -27.37 43.80 -26.08
N ALA A 534 -26.64 44.11 -25.05
CA ALA A 534 -26.98 45.18 -24.08
C ALA A 534 -27.06 46.54 -24.77
N GLY A 535 -26.26 46.79 -25.81
CA GLY A 535 -26.25 48.02 -26.62
C GLY A 535 -27.36 48.14 -27.66
N TRP A 536 -28.13 47.10 -27.92
CA TRP A 536 -29.16 47.13 -28.95
C TRP A 536 -30.34 48.01 -28.60
N VAL A 537 -30.83 48.73 -29.60
CA VAL A 537 -31.99 49.61 -29.44
C VAL A 537 -33.29 48.87 -29.21
N ARG A 538 -33.45 47.74 -29.87
CA ARG A 538 -34.60 46.81 -29.66
C ARG A 538 -34.20 45.74 -28.64
N PRO A 539 -35.09 45.38 -27.72
CA PRO A 539 -34.79 44.39 -26.69
C PRO A 539 -34.84 42.95 -27.24
N LEU A 540 -34.10 42.71 -28.32
CA LEU A 540 -34.02 41.38 -28.95
C LEU A 540 -33.28 40.40 -28.06
N LYS A 541 -33.64 39.11 -28.17
CA LYS A 541 -32.98 38.01 -27.45
C LYS A 541 -31.69 37.62 -28.14
N ILE A 542 -30.77 37.06 -27.37
CA ILE A 542 -29.60 36.37 -27.89
C ILE A 542 -29.60 34.93 -27.36
N ALA A 543 -29.33 33.99 -28.26
CA ALA A 543 -29.18 32.57 -27.97
C ALA A 543 -27.70 32.18 -28.06
N VAL A 544 -27.17 31.50 -27.03
CA VAL A 544 -25.77 31.10 -26.97
C VAL A 544 -25.70 29.61 -26.65
N ASN A 545 -24.93 28.88 -27.47
CA ASN A 545 -24.68 27.46 -27.30
C ASN A 545 -23.80 27.17 -26.11
N LEU A 546 -24.17 26.18 -25.29
CA LEU A 546 -23.39 25.66 -24.17
C LEU A 546 -22.97 24.22 -24.41
N SER A 547 -21.67 23.97 -24.29
CA SER A 547 -21.13 22.60 -24.39
C SER A 547 -21.51 21.73 -23.18
N PRO A 548 -21.73 20.42 -23.35
CA PRO A 548 -21.94 19.47 -22.28
C PRO A 548 -20.87 19.51 -21.17
N ARG A 549 -19.63 19.83 -21.53
CA ARG A 549 -18.53 19.95 -20.53
C ARG A 549 -18.69 21.15 -19.59
N GLN A 550 -19.29 22.24 -20.05
CA GLN A 550 -19.54 23.41 -19.22
C GLN A 550 -20.57 23.14 -18.13
N PHE A 551 -21.53 22.24 -18.36
CA PHE A 551 -22.47 21.79 -17.33
C PHE A 551 -21.84 20.93 -16.21
N SER A 552 -20.64 20.45 -16.41
CA SER A 552 -19.89 19.78 -15.34
C SER A 552 -19.38 20.76 -14.27
N ASP A 553 -19.39 22.07 -14.56
CA ASP A 553 -19.04 23.13 -13.62
C ASP A 553 -20.27 23.57 -12.82
N ILE A 554 -20.27 23.31 -11.51
CA ILE A 554 -21.35 23.70 -10.61
C ILE A 554 -21.45 25.21 -10.41
N GLU A 555 -20.37 25.96 -10.72
CA GLU A 555 -20.27 27.42 -10.61
C GLU A 555 -20.70 28.13 -11.91
N LEU A 556 -21.10 27.39 -12.94
CA LEU A 556 -21.56 27.97 -14.22
C LEU A 556 -22.64 29.05 -14.02
N PRO A 557 -23.71 28.85 -13.20
CA PRO A 557 -24.72 29.89 -12.99
C PRO A 557 -24.14 31.19 -12.41
N GLU A 558 -23.21 31.12 -11.47
CA GLU A 558 -22.55 32.30 -10.87
C GLU A 558 -21.70 33.04 -11.89
N ARG A 559 -20.98 32.34 -12.74
CA ARG A 559 -20.18 32.94 -13.82
C ARG A 559 -21.04 33.66 -14.82
N ILE A 560 -22.16 33.04 -15.24
CA ILE A 560 -23.12 33.69 -16.16
C ILE A 560 -23.74 34.93 -15.50
N LEU A 561 -24.12 34.85 -14.22
CA LEU A 561 -24.66 36.00 -13.49
C LEU A 561 -23.63 37.15 -13.41
N ALA A 562 -22.36 36.84 -13.19
CA ALA A 562 -21.29 37.85 -13.18
C ALA A 562 -21.13 38.53 -14.55
N ILE A 563 -21.23 37.75 -15.66
CA ILE A 563 -21.16 38.28 -17.01
C ILE A 563 -22.39 39.19 -17.30
N LEU A 564 -23.59 38.79 -16.91
CA LEU A 564 -24.80 39.61 -17.07
C LEU A 564 -24.70 40.91 -16.25
N ALA A 565 -24.19 40.87 -15.04
CA ALA A 565 -23.96 42.06 -14.21
C ALA A 565 -22.88 42.96 -14.80
N GLU A 566 -21.80 42.40 -15.37
CA GLU A 566 -20.72 43.17 -16.02
C GLU A 566 -21.22 43.88 -17.28
N THR A 567 -22.03 43.19 -18.11
CA THR A 567 -22.46 43.67 -19.40
C THR A 567 -23.74 44.50 -19.38
N GLY A 568 -24.53 44.38 -18.30
CA GLY A 568 -25.80 45.08 -18.14
C GLY A 568 -26.96 44.48 -18.97
N LEU A 569 -26.79 43.28 -19.54
CA LEU A 569 -27.86 42.57 -20.25
C LEU A 569 -28.89 42.03 -19.26
N SER A 570 -30.18 42.28 -19.50
CA SER A 570 -31.26 41.68 -18.73
C SER A 570 -31.30 40.16 -18.91
N PRO A 571 -31.40 39.36 -17.85
CA PRO A 571 -31.36 37.88 -17.92
C PRO A 571 -32.44 37.29 -18.86
N ASP A 572 -33.61 37.91 -18.95
CA ASP A 572 -34.74 37.47 -19.81
C ASP A 572 -34.45 37.62 -21.31
N ARG A 573 -33.37 38.33 -21.68
CA ARG A 573 -32.90 38.45 -23.06
C ARG A 573 -31.84 37.43 -23.42
N LEU A 574 -31.28 36.68 -22.43
CA LEU A 574 -30.35 35.59 -22.70
C LEU A 574 -31.08 34.26 -22.77
N GLU A 575 -30.84 33.55 -23.88
CA GLU A 575 -31.26 32.17 -24.10
C GLU A 575 -30.02 31.28 -24.16
N LEU A 576 -30.00 30.16 -23.45
CA LEU A 576 -28.92 29.19 -23.48
C LEU A 576 -29.39 27.94 -24.22
N GLU A 577 -28.66 27.56 -25.26
CA GLU A 577 -28.94 26.38 -26.05
C GLU A 577 -28.13 25.20 -25.58
N VAL A 578 -28.78 24.07 -25.31
CA VAL A 578 -28.22 22.87 -24.74
C VAL A 578 -28.59 21.66 -25.57
N THR A 579 -27.60 20.90 -26.00
CA THR A 579 -27.86 19.68 -26.75
C THR A 579 -28.40 18.56 -25.87
N GLU A 580 -29.11 17.60 -26.43
CA GLU A 580 -29.67 16.42 -25.79
C GLU A 580 -28.61 15.62 -24.98
N THR A 581 -27.36 15.63 -25.43
CA THR A 581 -26.25 14.89 -24.82
C THR A 581 -25.89 15.35 -23.38
N VAL A 582 -26.18 16.59 -23.01
CA VAL A 582 -25.97 17.14 -21.66
C VAL A 582 -26.70 16.33 -20.57
N ILE A 583 -27.88 15.84 -20.94
CA ILE A 583 -28.84 15.19 -20.06
C ILE A 583 -28.38 13.76 -19.68
N ILE A 584 -27.64 13.10 -20.58
CA ILE A 584 -27.28 11.68 -20.47
C ILE A 584 -26.16 11.44 -19.44
N ASN A 585 -25.24 12.41 -19.26
CA ASN A 585 -24.02 12.20 -18.50
C ASN A 585 -24.20 12.32 -16.96
N ASP A 586 -24.99 13.31 -16.47
CA ASP A 586 -25.31 13.48 -15.05
C ASP A 586 -26.63 14.25 -14.89
N LEU A 587 -27.71 13.50 -14.88
CA LEU A 587 -29.08 14.04 -14.83
C LEU A 587 -29.31 14.97 -13.63
N SER A 588 -28.86 14.57 -12.45
CA SER A 588 -29.12 15.31 -11.21
C SER A 588 -28.41 16.65 -11.17
N ARG A 589 -27.16 16.66 -11.65
CA ARG A 589 -26.31 17.86 -11.70
C ARG A 589 -26.82 18.83 -12.78
N ALA A 590 -27.11 18.34 -13.97
CA ALA A 590 -27.65 19.15 -15.05
C ALA A 590 -28.98 19.81 -14.64
N LEU A 591 -29.89 19.06 -14.00
CA LEU A 591 -31.14 19.61 -13.45
C LEU A 591 -30.89 20.75 -12.45
N ALA A 592 -29.96 20.56 -11.49
CA ALA A 592 -29.65 21.59 -10.50
C ALA A 592 -29.13 22.88 -11.14
N VAL A 593 -28.23 22.78 -12.11
CA VAL A 593 -27.68 23.95 -12.85
C VAL A 593 -28.78 24.65 -13.65
N LEU A 594 -29.58 23.91 -14.41
CA LEU A 594 -30.64 24.50 -15.25
C LEU A 594 -31.76 25.17 -14.43
N HIS A 595 -32.15 24.59 -13.30
CA HIS A 595 -33.12 25.22 -12.38
C HIS A 595 -32.60 26.55 -11.80
N ARG A 596 -31.30 26.63 -11.49
CA ARG A 596 -30.68 27.86 -11.00
C ARG A 596 -30.64 28.93 -12.08
N LEU A 597 -30.25 28.56 -13.30
CA LEU A 597 -30.25 29.50 -14.45
C LEU A 597 -31.63 30.03 -14.74
N ARG A 598 -32.64 29.17 -14.77
CA ARG A 598 -34.04 29.61 -14.97
C ARG A 598 -34.56 30.50 -13.84
N ALA A 599 -34.18 30.20 -12.59
CA ALA A 599 -34.54 31.04 -11.45
C ALA A 599 -33.96 32.47 -11.53
N MET A 600 -32.88 32.65 -12.28
CA MET A 600 -32.29 33.97 -12.61
C MET A 600 -33.02 34.71 -13.73
N GLY A 601 -34.01 34.06 -14.38
CA GLY A 601 -34.76 34.63 -15.50
C GLY A 601 -34.18 34.34 -16.86
N ILE A 602 -33.16 33.48 -16.98
CA ILE A 602 -32.54 33.07 -18.21
C ILE A 602 -33.40 32.02 -18.90
N HIS A 603 -33.60 32.14 -20.23
CA HIS A 603 -34.32 31.14 -21.02
C HIS A 603 -33.42 29.97 -21.39
N ILE A 604 -33.98 28.78 -21.47
CA ILE A 604 -33.25 27.54 -21.79
C ILE A 604 -33.94 26.84 -22.95
N SER A 605 -33.22 26.58 -24.02
CA SER A 605 -33.70 25.83 -25.18
C SER A 605 -32.96 24.50 -25.33
N MET A 606 -33.71 23.47 -25.72
CA MET A 606 -33.13 22.16 -26.07
C MET A 606 -32.82 22.17 -27.57
N ASP A 607 -31.53 21.93 -27.89
CA ASP A 607 -31.03 21.91 -29.25
C ASP A 607 -30.90 20.49 -29.83
N ASP A 608 -30.87 20.37 -31.17
CA ASP A 608 -30.73 19.12 -31.93
C ASP A 608 -31.79 18.05 -31.62
N PHE A 609 -33.03 18.45 -31.26
CA PHE A 609 -34.04 17.52 -30.80
C PHE A 609 -34.45 16.51 -31.89
N GLY A 610 -34.41 15.22 -31.52
CA GLY A 610 -34.80 14.10 -32.39
C GLY A 610 -33.63 13.33 -33.00
N THR A 611 -32.39 13.77 -32.81
CA THR A 611 -31.19 13.08 -33.30
C THR A 611 -30.65 12.05 -32.32
N GLY A 612 -31.13 12.04 -31.04
CA GLY A 612 -30.66 11.22 -29.95
C GLY A 612 -31.73 10.35 -29.29
N TYR A 613 -31.53 10.00 -28.02
CA TYR A 613 -32.36 9.09 -27.22
C TYR A 613 -33.14 9.81 -26.10
N SER A 614 -33.69 11.01 -26.34
CA SER A 614 -34.50 11.69 -25.33
C SER A 614 -35.73 10.88 -24.93
N SER A 615 -35.83 10.51 -23.65
CA SER A 615 -37.10 9.99 -23.16
C SER A 615 -38.07 11.15 -22.87
N LEU A 616 -39.37 10.94 -23.16
CA LEU A 616 -40.43 11.90 -22.81
C LEU A 616 -40.40 12.28 -21.32
N ALA A 617 -39.99 11.34 -20.46
CA ALA A 617 -39.81 11.57 -19.01
C ALA A 617 -38.72 12.62 -18.75
N THR A 618 -37.66 12.60 -19.53
CA THR A 618 -36.56 13.56 -19.41
C THR A 618 -36.99 14.96 -19.80
N LEU A 619 -37.67 15.12 -20.94
CA LEU A 619 -38.25 16.39 -21.36
C LEU A 619 -39.20 17.01 -20.32
N GLN A 620 -39.98 16.16 -19.63
CA GLN A 620 -40.93 16.58 -18.61
C GLN A 620 -40.23 17.00 -17.27
N ALA A 621 -39.06 16.43 -16.98
CA ALA A 621 -38.31 16.73 -15.77
C ALA A 621 -37.45 18.00 -15.87
N PHE A 622 -37.11 18.42 -17.08
CA PHE A 622 -36.23 19.57 -17.30
C PHE A 622 -37.01 20.87 -17.53
N PRO A 623 -36.51 22.01 -17.06
CA PRO A 623 -37.19 23.30 -17.17
C PRO A 623 -36.90 24.01 -18.49
N PHE A 624 -37.14 23.35 -19.65
CA PHE A 624 -36.96 23.96 -20.94
C PHE A 624 -38.11 24.93 -21.28
N ASP A 625 -37.75 26.04 -21.91
CA ASP A 625 -38.72 27.03 -22.42
C ASP A 625 -39.03 26.79 -23.90
N LYS A 626 -38.02 26.20 -24.63
CA LYS A 626 -38.14 25.94 -26.08
C LYS A 626 -37.51 24.61 -26.48
N ILE A 627 -37.95 24.08 -27.62
CA ILE A 627 -37.37 22.93 -28.34
C ILE A 627 -37.00 23.38 -29.73
N LYS A 628 -35.74 23.11 -30.18
CA LYS A 628 -35.28 23.40 -31.54
C LYS A 628 -35.30 22.10 -32.33
N ILE A 629 -36.03 22.08 -33.43
CA ILE A 629 -36.11 20.96 -34.37
C ILE A 629 -34.85 20.99 -35.25
N ASP A 630 -34.08 19.90 -35.22
CA ASP A 630 -32.83 19.80 -35.98
C ASP A 630 -33.05 19.99 -37.46
N ARG A 631 -32.12 20.67 -38.09
CA ARG A 631 -32.16 21.03 -39.48
C ARG A 631 -32.31 19.84 -40.44
N SER A 632 -31.84 18.61 -40.03
CA SER A 632 -31.95 17.41 -40.87
C SER A 632 -33.41 17.03 -41.18
N PHE A 633 -34.32 17.25 -40.23
CA PHE A 633 -35.75 17.03 -40.42
C PHE A 633 -36.38 18.12 -41.28
N VAL A 634 -35.97 19.38 -41.08
CA VAL A 634 -36.50 20.50 -41.83
C VAL A 634 -36.05 20.47 -43.31
N SER A 635 -34.75 20.22 -43.56
CA SER A 635 -34.18 20.16 -44.90
C SER A 635 -34.75 19.01 -45.75
N SER A 636 -35.09 17.88 -45.09
CA SER A 636 -35.63 16.70 -45.81
C SER A 636 -37.16 16.72 -45.95
N MET A 637 -37.87 17.74 -45.44
CA MET A 637 -39.35 17.80 -45.48
C MET A 637 -39.92 17.77 -46.87
N ASP A 638 -39.27 18.42 -47.83
CA ASP A 638 -39.80 18.55 -49.18
C ASP A 638 -39.88 17.19 -49.89
N ASP A 639 -38.91 16.31 -49.64
CA ASP A 639 -38.78 15.01 -50.31
C ASP A 639 -39.23 13.83 -49.49
N ASN A 640 -39.40 14.00 -48.13
CA ASN A 640 -39.67 12.90 -47.21
C ASN A 640 -40.92 13.13 -46.34
N PRO A 641 -42.02 12.40 -46.62
CA PRO A 641 -43.25 12.49 -45.82
C PRO A 641 -43.06 12.13 -44.34
N GLN A 642 -42.08 11.27 -44.01
CA GLN A 642 -41.78 10.91 -42.63
C GLN A 642 -41.20 12.10 -41.85
N SER A 643 -40.34 12.92 -42.48
CA SER A 643 -39.81 14.14 -41.89
C SER A 643 -40.92 15.14 -41.58
N LYS A 644 -41.88 15.32 -42.46
CA LYS A 644 -43.09 16.14 -42.18
C LYS A 644 -43.90 15.63 -41.01
N ALA A 645 -44.04 14.31 -40.88
CA ALA A 645 -44.73 13.70 -39.74
C ALA A 645 -43.98 13.89 -38.42
N ILE A 646 -42.65 13.77 -38.43
CA ILE A 646 -41.79 14.01 -37.26
C ILE A 646 -41.89 15.48 -36.83
N VAL A 647 -41.76 16.44 -37.75
CA VAL A 647 -41.90 17.86 -37.46
C VAL A 647 -43.25 18.17 -36.80
N ARG A 648 -44.36 17.65 -37.35
CA ARG A 648 -45.70 17.81 -36.74
C ARG A 648 -45.79 17.18 -35.35
N ALA A 649 -45.18 16.02 -35.16
CA ALA A 649 -45.17 15.35 -33.84
C ALA A 649 -44.41 16.17 -32.79
N VAL A 650 -43.25 16.74 -33.17
CA VAL A 650 -42.46 17.61 -32.26
C VAL A 650 -43.21 18.91 -31.96
N LEU A 651 -43.86 19.55 -32.93
CA LEU A 651 -44.72 20.72 -32.71
C LEU A 651 -45.84 20.40 -31.73
N GLY A 652 -46.58 19.31 -31.95
CA GLY A 652 -47.63 18.87 -31.03
C GLY A 652 -47.13 18.55 -29.63
N LEU A 653 -45.94 17.97 -29.50
CA LEU A 653 -45.30 17.67 -28.25
C LEU A 653 -44.91 18.96 -27.48
N GLY A 654 -44.23 19.89 -28.16
CA GLY A 654 -43.80 21.17 -27.57
C GLY A 654 -45.02 21.95 -27.04
N HIS A 655 -46.05 22.12 -27.85
CA HIS A 655 -47.28 22.82 -27.44
C HIS A 655 -48.01 22.11 -26.26
N SER A 656 -48.03 20.76 -26.26
CA SER A 656 -48.63 19.99 -25.17
C SER A 656 -47.87 20.19 -23.86
N LEU A 657 -46.56 20.41 -23.94
CA LEU A 657 -45.68 20.69 -22.77
C LEU A 657 -45.57 22.18 -22.45
N LYS A 658 -46.27 23.06 -23.25
CA LYS A 658 -46.20 24.53 -23.14
C LYS A 658 -44.79 25.08 -23.38
N MET A 659 -44.05 24.46 -24.27
CA MET A 659 -42.73 24.89 -24.74
C MET A 659 -42.88 25.52 -26.11
N GLY A 660 -42.16 26.61 -26.39
CA GLY A 660 -42.02 27.16 -27.73
C GLY A 660 -41.27 26.18 -28.64
N VAL A 661 -41.57 26.19 -29.95
CA VAL A 661 -40.87 25.35 -30.90
C VAL A 661 -40.23 26.20 -31.98
N VAL A 662 -38.92 25.98 -32.16
CA VAL A 662 -38.09 26.64 -33.19
C VAL A 662 -37.77 25.61 -34.28
N ALA A 663 -37.98 25.93 -35.55
CA ALA A 663 -37.54 25.09 -36.66
C ALA A 663 -36.24 25.64 -37.27
N GLU A 664 -35.20 24.80 -37.31
CA GLU A 664 -33.90 25.16 -37.84
C GLU A 664 -33.71 24.77 -39.31
N GLY A 665 -32.81 25.49 -39.98
CA GLY A 665 -32.41 25.16 -41.34
C GLY A 665 -33.49 25.43 -42.39
N VAL A 666 -34.36 26.42 -42.18
CA VAL A 666 -35.33 26.86 -43.16
C VAL A 666 -34.62 27.53 -44.34
N GLU A 667 -34.67 26.93 -45.51
CA GLU A 667 -33.98 27.39 -46.73
C GLU A 667 -34.91 27.84 -47.85
N THR A 668 -36.21 27.46 -47.78
CA THR A 668 -37.19 27.75 -48.85
C THR A 668 -38.48 28.38 -48.31
N ALA A 669 -39.18 29.15 -49.18
CA ALA A 669 -40.47 29.71 -48.82
C ALA A 669 -41.54 28.63 -48.59
N ALA A 670 -41.44 27.47 -49.26
CA ALA A 670 -42.34 26.34 -49.07
C ALA A 670 -42.17 25.69 -47.64
N GLN A 671 -40.95 25.59 -47.17
CA GLN A 671 -40.69 25.14 -45.83
C GLN A 671 -41.25 26.09 -44.76
N LEU A 672 -41.03 27.41 -44.93
CA LEU A 672 -41.59 28.42 -44.05
C LEU A 672 -43.11 28.36 -44.01
N GLN A 673 -43.75 28.27 -45.16
CA GLN A 673 -45.20 28.19 -45.24
C GLN A 673 -45.76 26.96 -44.53
N PHE A 674 -45.15 25.77 -44.76
CA PHE A 674 -45.54 24.55 -44.07
C PHE A 674 -45.41 24.66 -42.55
N LEU A 675 -44.30 25.21 -42.07
CA LEU A 675 -44.03 25.39 -40.63
C LEU A 675 -45.02 26.36 -39.99
N SER A 676 -45.31 27.48 -40.65
CA SER A 676 -46.32 28.45 -40.22
C SER A 676 -47.72 27.85 -40.16
N GLU A 677 -48.14 27.11 -41.23
CA GLU A 677 -49.45 26.40 -41.28
C GLU A 677 -49.54 25.29 -40.21
N ALA A 678 -48.38 24.64 -39.86
CA ALA A 678 -48.33 23.61 -38.84
C ALA A 678 -48.29 24.21 -37.41
N GLY A 679 -48.21 25.53 -37.24
CA GLY A 679 -48.22 26.23 -35.96
C GLY A 679 -46.86 26.28 -35.28
N CYS A 680 -45.74 26.25 -36.02
CA CYS A 680 -44.42 26.49 -35.48
C CYS A 680 -44.35 27.92 -34.95
N ASP A 681 -43.72 28.13 -33.77
CA ASP A 681 -43.64 29.46 -33.15
C ASP A 681 -42.55 30.32 -33.78
N GLU A 682 -41.37 29.75 -33.94
CA GLU A 682 -40.18 30.48 -34.41
C GLU A 682 -39.46 29.67 -35.49
N VAL A 683 -38.75 30.36 -36.36
CA VAL A 683 -37.98 29.79 -37.47
C VAL A 683 -36.60 30.42 -37.59
N GLN A 684 -35.63 29.60 -37.99
CA GLN A 684 -34.27 30.00 -38.25
C GLN A 684 -33.73 29.29 -39.48
N GLY A 685 -32.96 29.96 -40.32
CA GLY A 685 -32.36 29.34 -41.49
C GLY A 685 -31.88 30.37 -42.52
N PHE A 686 -31.28 29.90 -43.61
CA PHE A 686 -30.71 30.77 -44.65
C PHE A 686 -31.78 31.56 -45.42
N PHE A 687 -33.01 31.10 -45.36
CA PHE A 687 -34.12 31.84 -45.93
C PHE A 687 -34.45 33.11 -45.14
N ILE A 688 -34.29 33.07 -43.80
CA ILE A 688 -34.49 34.24 -42.92
C ILE A 688 -33.23 35.11 -42.94
N GLY A 689 -32.07 34.49 -42.78
CA GLY A 689 -30.78 35.18 -42.88
C GLY A 689 -29.62 34.24 -42.61
N ARG A 690 -28.47 34.53 -43.21
CA ARG A 690 -27.22 33.80 -42.94
C ARG A 690 -26.53 34.34 -41.70
N PRO A 691 -25.75 33.53 -41.00
CA PRO A 691 -24.90 34.05 -39.93
C PRO A 691 -23.96 35.13 -40.45
N GLN A 692 -24.07 36.36 -39.94
CA GLN A 692 -23.31 37.53 -40.38
C GLN A 692 -22.85 38.36 -39.15
N PRO A 693 -21.84 39.22 -39.29
CA PRO A 693 -21.55 40.25 -38.32
C PRO A 693 -22.79 41.08 -37.98
N VAL A 694 -22.95 41.50 -36.71
CA VAL A 694 -24.16 42.21 -36.24
C VAL A 694 -24.49 43.47 -37.04
N MET A 695 -23.49 44.17 -37.55
CA MET A 695 -23.66 45.41 -38.36
C MET A 695 -24.51 45.19 -39.64
N ILE A 696 -24.60 43.98 -40.15
CA ILE A 696 -25.49 43.65 -41.29
C ILE A 696 -26.97 43.77 -40.87
N TYR A 697 -27.25 43.64 -39.60
CA TYR A 697 -28.57 43.71 -38.98
C TYR A 697 -28.78 45.03 -38.20
N ALA A 698 -28.04 46.11 -38.61
CA ALA A 698 -28.07 47.39 -37.95
C ALA A 698 -29.47 47.99 -37.81
N ASP A 699 -30.35 47.82 -38.80
CA ASP A 699 -31.75 48.29 -38.76
C ASP A 699 -32.55 47.70 -37.59
N HIS A 700 -32.12 46.59 -37.03
CA HIS A 700 -32.75 45.93 -35.90
C HIS A 700 -32.03 46.14 -34.59
N THR A 701 -30.72 46.46 -34.60
CA THR A 701 -29.82 46.47 -33.44
C THR A 701 -29.27 47.84 -33.08
N HIS A 702 -29.14 48.75 -34.05
CA HIS A 702 -28.50 50.07 -33.82
C HIS A 702 -29.49 51.23 -34.01
N PRO A 703 -29.25 52.40 -33.42
CA PRO A 703 -30.04 53.59 -33.71
C PRO A 703 -29.91 53.94 -35.21
N ILE A 704 -31.04 54.25 -35.84
CA ILE A 704 -31.04 54.78 -37.21
C ILE A 704 -30.60 56.27 -37.05
N ASP A 705 -29.33 56.56 -37.35
CA ASP A 705 -28.90 57.92 -37.55
C ASP A 705 -29.54 58.47 -38.84
N TRP A 706 -30.63 59.25 -38.68
CA TRP A 706 -31.17 60.06 -39.77
C TRP A 706 -30.15 61.17 -40.07
N ILE A 707 -29.30 60.92 -41.07
CA ILE A 707 -28.49 62.00 -41.66
C ILE A 707 -29.39 62.87 -42.54
#